data_dae872dbe485e6dcc8013c49ffc97a78
#
_entry.id   dae872dbe485e6dcc8013c49ffc97a78
#
_cell.length_a   1.000
_cell.length_b   1.000
_cell.length_c   1.000
_cell.angle_alpha   90.00
_cell.angle_beta   90.00
_cell.angle_gamma   90.00
#
_symmetry.space_group_name_H-M   'P 1'
#
loop_
_entity.id
_entity.type
_entity.pdbx_description
1 polymer ?
#
loop_
_entity_poly.entity_id
_entity_poly.type
_entity_poly.pdbx_seq_one_letter_code
_entity_poly.pdbx_strand_id
1 'polypeptide(L)'
;MPAYAAANDGQTIRVAMFANLGSTYKSTTPLITLESTGQWSIQSENGANVSLPAGQVRFSADGFRVKVLETADFKAASAAAKLLQATADKPLLFTTSVNGNAIYQLYTGNYATEALAGQAVTRVQKVAAAQLAGQKPAVTGSKRLSAGTYGSIQEAEAAQANLLSAGVSSVNPVLQLSGVSQAYAVWVGEASTDAELTALKNSVEAKAPGVSLSPVNNSEGLIIRQDAGLSTDALKTAPHYTIAGNESKALVQGNGNGIKVVERSQRTYRGDMEISIVSGDLALVNVVPLEQYLYSVVGAEVYSSWPAEALKVQSVAARSYALQQGERFKIANVVDTTLSQAYNGIGSENDKVTSAVDATAGEVVKSGGKIIEAVFSSNAGGQTAHPSEVWNGGAGVFTNVVSSGDTSAQAGLHTWYHVLLGTGVSGYIREDNIKELTTKTNAGLAKVTVTAQNTNVRAVPLVQSTVEPVAKMNPGNEAVVLAKVAQSNDYAWVRGPFTSAQLVKSLQGKTTASVPASISTLEVTKRGPSGRALEVTANGQAMTVKYADTYRSALGGLPSTLFDIAGTGSYTVLGADGKTASKTGSNGASILSSSGAGASSGNALVVMSGDGQARAVTQGQTFMFIGQGNGHGLGLSQWGAKGMADEGYDYQAILKHYYQNATIVKE
;
A
#
# COMPACT_ATOMS: atom_id res chain seq x y z
N MET A 1 -28.97 17.30 4.86
CA MET A 1 -28.08 16.28 5.41
C MET A 1 -28.09 16.44 6.91
N PRO A 2 -28.37 15.41 7.71
CA PRO A 2 -28.35 15.55 9.15
C PRO A 2 -26.90 15.84 9.59
N ALA A 3 -26.72 16.85 10.42
CA ALA A 3 -25.49 17.11 11.12
C ALA A 3 -25.25 15.91 12.05
N TYR A 4 -24.27 15.08 11.74
CA TYR A 4 -23.83 14.03 12.64
C TYR A 4 -23.25 14.70 13.88
N ALA A 5 -23.94 14.53 15.00
CA ALA A 5 -23.42 14.89 16.30
C ALA A 5 -22.13 14.05 16.51
N ALA A 6 -21.01 14.73 16.73
CA ALA A 6 -19.77 14.07 17.13
C ALA A 6 -20.06 13.29 18.41
N ALA A 7 -19.87 11.98 18.39
CA ALA A 7 -19.76 11.23 19.63
C ALA A 7 -18.59 11.82 20.41
N ASN A 8 -18.89 12.37 21.57
CA ASN A 8 -17.95 13.03 22.47
C ASN A 8 -17.10 11.97 23.18
N ASP A 9 -16.03 11.51 22.53
CA ASP A 9 -14.92 10.90 23.22
C ASP A 9 -13.65 11.54 22.67
N GLY A 10 -13.08 12.47 23.35
CA GLY A 10 -11.92 13.28 22.96
C GLY A 10 -10.66 12.48 22.56
N GLN A 11 -10.77 11.20 22.26
CA GLN A 11 -9.69 10.32 21.84
C GLN A 11 -9.47 10.43 20.33
N THR A 12 -8.33 11.00 19.96
CA THR A 12 -7.88 11.09 18.57
C THR A 12 -6.88 9.99 18.27
N ILE A 13 -6.85 9.56 17.01
CA ILE A 13 -5.79 8.70 16.48
C ILE A 13 -4.99 9.45 15.42
N ARG A 14 -3.71 9.15 15.36
CA ARG A 14 -2.74 9.73 14.44
C ARG A 14 -2.39 8.69 13.38
N VAL A 15 -2.65 9.00 12.11
CA VAL A 15 -2.45 8.09 10.98
C VAL A 15 -1.37 8.66 10.07
N ALA A 16 -0.18 8.03 10.00
CA ALA A 16 0.86 8.46 9.09
C ALA A 16 0.53 8.03 7.65
N MET A 17 0.43 9.02 6.78
CA MET A 17 0.17 8.84 5.34
C MET A 17 1.47 8.90 4.55
N PHE A 18 2.31 9.89 4.84
CA PHE A 18 3.67 10.00 4.33
C PHE A 18 4.63 10.18 5.50
N ALA A 19 5.70 9.40 5.53
CA ALA A 19 6.80 9.56 6.48
C ALA A 19 8.01 8.72 6.06
N ASN A 20 9.21 9.17 6.42
CA ASN A 20 10.43 8.37 6.36
C ASN A 20 10.85 7.95 7.78
N LEU A 21 10.41 6.79 8.20
CA LEU A 21 10.73 6.18 9.50
C LEU A 21 11.75 5.02 9.35
N GLY A 22 12.58 5.09 8.31
CA GLY A 22 13.59 4.08 8.01
C GLY A 22 12.98 2.74 7.61
N SER A 23 13.41 1.65 8.27
CA SER A 23 12.92 0.30 7.98
C SER A 23 11.52 0.01 8.54
N THR A 24 11.01 0.84 9.45
CA THR A 24 9.69 0.65 10.06
C THR A 24 8.57 1.01 9.10
N TYR A 25 8.68 2.17 8.45
CA TYR A 25 7.76 2.63 7.43
C TYR A 25 8.43 3.68 6.54
N LYS A 26 8.29 3.55 5.24
CA LYS A 26 8.79 4.53 4.29
C LYS A 26 7.82 4.74 3.16
N SER A 27 7.15 5.88 3.18
CA SER A 27 6.31 6.40 2.10
C SER A 27 6.61 7.89 1.98
N THR A 28 7.27 8.32 0.91
CA THR A 28 7.73 9.70 0.75
C THR A 28 7.17 10.35 -0.50
N THR A 29 6.95 11.66 -0.42
CA THR A 29 6.57 12.50 -1.55
C THR A 29 7.32 13.82 -1.47
N PRO A 30 7.78 14.42 -2.57
CA PRO A 30 8.43 15.72 -2.55
C PRO A 30 7.43 16.89 -2.39
N LEU A 31 6.14 16.61 -2.58
CA LEU A 31 5.07 17.59 -2.56
C LEU A 31 3.83 16.98 -1.91
N ILE A 32 3.14 17.72 -1.06
CA ILE A 32 1.82 17.40 -0.53
C ILE A 32 0.85 18.47 -1.03
N THR A 33 -0.20 18.03 -1.72
CA THR A 33 -1.28 18.90 -2.18
C THR A 33 -2.55 18.53 -1.41
N LEU A 34 -3.03 19.47 -0.60
CA LEU A 34 -4.30 19.37 0.11
C LEU A 34 -5.35 20.21 -0.61
N GLU A 35 -6.60 19.75 -0.61
CA GLU A 35 -7.72 20.47 -1.21
C GLU A 35 -8.94 20.41 -0.29
N SER A 36 -9.62 21.55 -0.12
CA SER A 36 -10.89 21.66 0.61
C SER A 36 -11.92 22.41 -0.21
N THR A 37 -13.20 22.03 -0.07
CA THR A 37 -14.33 22.68 -0.74
C THR A 37 -14.87 23.89 0.02
N GLY A 38 -14.44 24.11 1.26
CA GLY A 38 -14.84 25.23 2.10
C GLY A 38 -13.63 25.95 2.71
N GLN A 39 -13.89 26.95 3.53
CA GLN A 39 -12.84 27.65 4.29
C GLN A 39 -12.16 26.68 5.26
N TRP A 40 -10.90 26.79 5.39
CA TRP A 40 -10.02 26.01 6.25
C TRP A 40 -8.88 26.87 6.75
N SER A 41 -7.99 26.34 7.58
CA SER A 41 -6.92 27.16 8.14
C SER A 41 -5.64 26.37 8.38
N ILE A 42 -4.52 27.09 8.41
CA ILE A 42 -3.25 26.60 8.95
C ILE A 42 -3.09 27.21 10.34
N GLN A 43 -2.93 26.37 11.34
CA GLN A 43 -2.63 26.76 12.70
C GLN A 43 -1.18 26.41 13.03
N SER A 44 -0.47 27.37 13.62
CA SER A 44 0.87 27.17 14.17
C SER A 44 0.81 26.82 15.67
N GLU A 45 1.87 26.27 16.23
CA GLU A 45 1.95 25.94 17.65
C GLU A 45 1.85 27.18 18.57
N ASN A 46 2.25 28.36 18.09
CA ASN A 46 2.12 29.64 18.82
C ASN A 46 0.72 30.27 18.73
N GLY A 47 -0.26 29.56 18.13
CA GLY A 47 -1.64 30.00 18.00
C GLY A 47 -1.94 30.97 16.86
N ALA A 48 -0.95 31.27 16.00
CA ALA A 48 -1.24 32.02 14.79
C ALA A 48 -2.09 31.17 13.84
N ASN A 49 -3.13 31.78 13.27
CA ASN A 49 -4.08 31.13 12.39
C ASN A 49 -4.15 31.86 11.04
N VAL A 50 -3.86 31.13 9.96
CA VAL A 50 -3.96 31.63 8.59
C VAL A 50 -5.19 31.01 7.93
N SER A 51 -6.19 31.85 7.65
CA SER A 51 -7.38 31.42 6.91
C SER A 51 -7.02 31.14 5.45
N LEU A 52 -7.50 29.99 4.96
CA LEU A 52 -7.31 29.55 3.59
C LEU A 52 -8.66 29.58 2.84
N PRO A 53 -8.68 30.09 1.60
CA PRO A 53 -9.88 29.98 0.76
C PRO A 53 -10.11 28.50 0.36
N ALA A 54 -11.32 28.20 -0.09
CA ALA A 54 -11.58 26.93 -0.76
C ALA A 54 -10.63 26.73 -1.96
N GLY A 55 -10.19 25.51 -2.18
CA GLY A 55 -9.26 25.16 -3.25
C GLY A 55 -8.06 24.36 -2.78
N GLN A 56 -6.99 24.43 -3.54
CA GLN A 56 -5.75 23.68 -3.30
C GLN A 56 -4.70 24.55 -2.57
N VAL A 57 -3.98 23.89 -1.67
CA VAL A 57 -2.79 24.41 -1.01
C VAL A 57 -1.69 23.36 -1.11
N ARG A 58 -0.46 23.79 -1.36
CA ARG A 58 0.68 22.91 -1.54
C ARG A 58 1.73 23.09 -0.44
N PHE A 59 2.41 21.99 -0.12
CA PHE A 59 3.49 21.98 0.87
C PHE A 59 4.72 21.28 0.30
N SER A 60 5.90 21.85 0.53
CA SER A 60 7.18 21.23 0.24
C SER A 60 8.16 21.43 1.40
N ALA A 61 9.17 20.55 1.50
CA ALA A 61 10.26 20.75 2.47
C ALA A 61 11.24 21.80 1.97
N ASP A 62 11.81 22.58 2.88
CA ASP A 62 12.98 23.39 2.62
C ASP A 62 14.25 22.52 2.55
N GLY A 63 15.28 23.00 1.84
CA GLY A 63 16.55 22.29 1.69
C GLY A 63 17.29 22.65 0.42
N PHE A 64 18.21 21.78 0.01
CA PHE A 64 18.97 22.00 -1.22
C PHE A 64 18.09 21.78 -2.45
N ARG A 65 18.08 22.79 -3.35
CA ARG A 65 17.34 22.77 -4.61
C ARG A 65 18.25 23.20 -5.76
N VAL A 66 17.77 23.04 -6.98
CA VAL A 66 18.36 23.67 -8.15
C VAL A 66 17.38 24.72 -8.67
N LYS A 67 17.75 25.99 -8.64
CA LYS A 67 17.04 27.04 -9.37
C LYS A 67 17.38 26.87 -10.83
N VAL A 68 16.39 26.53 -11.64
CA VAL A 68 16.57 26.17 -13.06
C VAL A 68 16.59 27.40 -13.94
N LEU A 69 15.56 28.25 -13.80
CA LEU A 69 15.42 29.49 -14.53
C LEU A 69 14.48 30.45 -13.81
N GLU A 70 14.59 31.73 -14.18
CA GLU A 70 13.65 32.77 -13.78
C GLU A 70 13.27 33.59 -15.03
N THR A 71 11.97 33.79 -15.28
CA THR A 71 11.48 34.44 -16.51
C THR A 71 10.11 35.07 -16.28
N ALA A 72 9.80 36.11 -17.07
CA ALA A 72 8.45 36.67 -17.17
C ALA A 72 7.53 35.84 -18.12
N ASP A 73 8.09 34.93 -18.90
CA ASP A 73 7.32 34.09 -19.82
C ASP A 73 6.86 32.78 -19.17
N PHE A 74 5.55 32.70 -18.85
CA PHE A 74 4.95 31.50 -18.29
C PHE A 74 5.09 30.29 -19.22
N LYS A 75 4.98 30.45 -20.54
CA LYS A 75 5.06 29.32 -21.48
C LYS A 75 6.44 28.69 -21.47
N ALA A 76 7.50 29.53 -21.43
CA ALA A 76 8.88 29.03 -21.32
C ALA A 76 9.10 28.28 -20.00
N ALA A 77 8.66 28.85 -18.87
CA ALA A 77 8.78 28.23 -17.56
C ALA A 77 7.99 26.89 -17.47
N SER A 78 6.77 26.89 -17.96
CA SER A 78 5.88 25.73 -18.01
C SER A 78 6.42 24.62 -18.91
N ALA A 79 6.98 24.95 -20.08
CA ALA A 79 7.62 24.00 -20.98
C ALA A 79 8.82 23.28 -20.33
N ALA A 80 9.68 24.06 -19.64
CA ALA A 80 10.80 23.50 -18.89
C ALA A 80 10.32 22.58 -17.74
N ALA A 81 9.31 23.02 -16.98
CA ALA A 81 8.71 22.23 -15.92
C ALA A 81 8.15 20.89 -16.44
N LYS A 82 7.45 20.90 -17.59
CA LYS A 82 6.89 19.69 -18.22
C LYS A 82 7.98 18.67 -18.58
N LEU A 83 9.11 19.11 -19.12
CA LEU A 83 10.25 18.23 -19.42
C LEU A 83 10.81 17.58 -18.15
N LEU A 84 11.01 18.38 -17.09
CA LEU A 84 11.55 17.91 -15.83
C LEU A 84 10.59 17.00 -15.06
N GLN A 85 9.29 17.16 -15.23
CA GLN A 85 8.27 16.31 -14.59
C GLN A 85 8.41 14.83 -14.95
N ALA A 86 8.92 14.52 -16.16
CA ALA A 86 9.18 13.15 -16.61
C ALA A 86 10.47 12.54 -16.01
N THR A 87 11.25 13.32 -15.25
CA THR A 87 12.53 12.90 -14.67
C THR A 87 12.41 12.62 -13.17
N ALA A 88 13.52 12.20 -12.55
CA ALA A 88 13.64 12.12 -11.10
C ALA A 88 13.74 13.52 -10.44
N ASP A 89 14.21 14.53 -11.19
CA ASP A 89 14.38 15.91 -10.73
C ASP A 89 13.05 16.67 -10.86
N LYS A 90 12.09 16.38 -9.95
CA LYS A 90 10.71 16.90 -10.00
C LYS A 90 10.68 18.43 -9.87
N PRO A 91 9.92 19.13 -10.75
CA PRO A 91 9.87 20.59 -10.76
C PRO A 91 8.90 21.16 -9.72
N LEU A 92 9.25 22.35 -9.22
CA LEU A 92 8.38 23.27 -8.50
C LEU A 92 8.41 24.61 -9.25
N LEU A 93 7.26 25.11 -9.66
CA LEU A 93 7.13 26.37 -10.38
C LEU A 93 6.39 27.38 -9.52
N PHE A 94 7.09 28.46 -9.14
CA PHE A 94 6.52 29.55 -8.35
C PHE A 94 6.32 30.81 -9.20
N THR A 95 5.41 31.67 -8.73
CA THR A 95 5.26 33.02 -9.28
C THR A 95 5.38 34.07 -8.18
N THR A 96 5.93 35.20 -8.52
CA THR A 96 5.98 36.40 -7.68
C THR A 96 5.71 37.62 -8.55
N SER A 97 5.38 38.79 -7.94
CA SER A 97 5.19 40.04 -8.65
C SER A 97 6.34 40.98 -8.36
N VAL A 98 6.98 41.53 -9.41
CA VAL A 98 8.01 42.55 -9.31
C VAL A 98 7.58 43.76 -10.14
N ASN A 99 7.35 44.88 -9.49
CA ASN A 99 6.86 46.11 -10.14
C ASN A 99 5.59 45.87 -11.00
N GLY A 100 4.69 45.04 -10.51
CA GLY A 100 3.45 44.71 -11.21
C GLY A 100 3.57 43.63 -12.30
N ASN A 101 4.77 43.16 -12.61
CA ASN A 101 5.00 42.10 -13.58
C ASN A 101 5.16 40.74 -12.92
N ALA A 102 4.49 39.72 -13.45
CA ALA A 102 4.66 38.35 -12.98
C ALA A 102 6.04 37.81 -13.37
N ILE A 103 6.73 37.21 -12.42
CA ILE A 103 8.01 36.51 -12.61
C ILE A 103 7.81 35.04 -12.17
N TYR A 104 8.23 34.14 -13.02
CA TYR A 104 8.14 32.69 -12.80
C TYR A 104 9.51 32.13 -12.45
N GLN A 105 9.56 31.36 -11.37
CA GLN A 105 10.79 30.77 -10.83
C GLN A 105 10.62 29.24 -10.81
N LEU A 106 11.44 28.55 -11.61
CA LEU A 106 11.44 27.10 -11.70
C LEU A 106 12.57 26.52 -10.87
N TYR A 107 12.24 25.61 -9.99
CA TYR A 107 13.16 24.83 -9.15
C TYR A 107 12.99 23.33 -9.37
N THR A 108 14.00 22.54 -8.98
CA THR A 108 13.90 21.09 -8.80
C THR A 108 14.46 20.67 -7.45
N GLY A 109 14.09 19.50 -6.96
CA GLY A 109 14.48 18.96 -5.65
C GLY A 109 13.30 19.07 -4.67
N ASN A 110 13.45 18.70 -3.45
CA ASN A 110 14.49 18.80 -2.44
C ASN A 110 15.58 17.71 -2.60
N TYR A 111 16.84 18.05 -2.47
CA TYR A 111 17.98 17.12 -2.46
C TYR A 111 18.54 17.00 -1.04
N ALA A 112 18.93 15.80 -0.63
CA ALA A 112 19.40 15.53 0.73
C ALA A 112 20.74 16.22 1.07
N THR A 113 21.56 16.56 0.04
CA THR A 113 22.85 17.23 0.21
C THR A 113 23.12 18.20 -0.93
N GLU A 114 23.98 19.18 -0.67
CA GLU A 114 24.48 20.13 -1.69
C GLU A 114 25.14 19.40 -2.88
N ALA A 115 25.90 18.34 -2.61
CA ALA A 115 26.56 17.53 -3.64
C ALA A 115 25.54 16.86 -4.58
N LEU A 116 24.44 16.34 -4.05
CA LEU A 116 23.35 15.77 -4.87
C LEU A 116 22.62 16.83 -5.69
N ALA A 117 22.42 18.02 -5.14
CA ALA A 117 21.90 19.16 -5.89
C ALA A 117 22.87 19.58 -7.01
N GLY A 118 24.18 19.62 -6.75
CA GLY A 118 25.22 19.89 -7.75
C GLY A 118 25.19 18.88 -8.91
N GLN A 119 25.02 17.60 -8.62
CA GLN A 119 24.84 16.57 -9.67
C GLN A 119 23.55 16.80 -10.47
N ALA A 120 22.48 17.27 -9.81
CA ALA A 120 21.22 17.56 -10.48
C ALA A 120 21.34 18.78 -11.44
N VAL A 121 22.18 19.76 -11.15
CA VAL A 121 22.45 20.89 -12.08
C VAL A 121 22.78 20.37 -13.48
N THR A 122 23.70 19.40 -13.59
CA THR A 122 24.11 18.84 -14.89
C THR A 122 22.96 18.12 -15.59
N ARG A 123 22.17 17.36 -14.85
CA ARG A 123 21.00 16.63 -15.42
C ARG A 123 19.92 17.59 -15.91
N VAL A 124 19.56 18.56 -15.06
CA VAL A 124 18.57 19.61 -15.35
C VAL A 124 18.97 20.45 -16.53
N GLN A 125 20.24 20.91 -16.59
CA GLN A 125 20.78 21.69 -17.70
C GLN A 125 20.68 20.91 -19.02
N LYS A 126 20.96 19.61 -19.01
CA LYS A 126 20.84 18.76 -20.21
C LYS A 126 19.38 18.60 -20.66
N VAL A 127 18.44 18.38 -19.73
CA VAL A 127 17.02 18.15 -20.05
C VAL A 127 16.33 19.44 -20.53
N ALA A 128 16.58 20.56 -19.89
CA ALA A 128 15.92 21.83 -20.16
C ALA A 128 16.74 22.79 -21.04
N ALA A 129 17.80 22.33 -21.69
CA ALA A 129 18.78 23.17 -22.40
C ALA A 129 18.14 24.22 -23.33
N ALA A 130 17.15 23.84 -24.12
CA ALA A 130 16.46 24.73 -25.05
C ALA A 130 15.61 25.82 -24.37
N GLN A 131 15.15 25.57 -23.14
CA GLN A 131 14.28 26.48 -22.38
C GLN A 131 15.04 27.43 -21.47
N LEU A 132 16.32 27.19 -21.22
CA LEU A 132 17.13 27.99 -20.30
C LEU A 132 17.43 29.43 -20.83
N ALA A 133 17.31 29.69 -22.12
CA ALA A 133 17.56 30.99 -22.73
C ALA A 133 18.90 31.62 -22.28
N GLY A 134 19.95 30.82 -22.14
CA GLY A 134 21.28 31.26 -21.70
C GLY A 134 21.47 31.31 -20.18
N GLN A 135 20.43 31.09 -19.38
CA GLN A 135 20.57 31.02 -17.93
C GLN A 135 21.28 29.73 -17.51
N LYS A 136 21.98 29.78 -16.39
CA LYS A 136 22.68 28.62 -15.82
C LYS A 136 21.95 28.15 -14.56
N PRO A 137 21.46 26.91 -14.52
CA PRO A 137 20.93 26.35 -13.28
C PRO A 137 21.98 26.42 -12.17
N ALA A 138 21.53 26.73 -10.94
CA ALA A 138 22.41 26.89 -9.79
C ALA A 138 21.81 26.20 -8.54
N VAL A 139 22.69 25.69 -7.68
CA VAL A 139 22.29 25.15 -6.38
C VAL A 139 21.81 26.31 -5.50
N THR A 140 20.73 26.08 -4.77
CA THR A 140 20.24 26.95 -3.70
C THR A 140 20.11 26.12 -2.40
N GLY A 141 20.16 26.79 -1.25
CA GLY A 141 20.10 26.18 0.07
C GLY A 141 19.10 26.88 0.98
N SER A 142 19.20 26.55 2.27
CA SER A 142 18.27 27.02 3.31
C SER A 142 18.80 28.17 4.17
N LYS A 143 20.01 28.73 3.84
CA LYS A 143 20.57 29.85 4.60
C LYS A 143 19.97 31.17 4.14
N ARG A 144 19.43 31.95 5.08
CA ARG A 144 18.66 33.17 4.80
C ARG A 144 19.01 34.30 5.77
N LEU A 145 18.64 35.51 5.39
CA LEU A 145 18.63 36.69 6.26
C LEU A 145 17.19 37.08 6.57
N SER A 146 16.92 37.45 7.82
CA SER A 146 15.67 38.10 8.20
C SER A 146 15.79 39.60 7.95
N ALA A 147 14.82 40.18 7.25
CA ALA A 147 14.69 41.60 6.98
C ALA A 147 13.61 42.26 7.86
N GLY A 148 13.20 41.61 8.91
CA GLY A 148 12.24 42.12 9.90
C GLY A 148 11.11 41.16 10.23
N THR A 149 10.36 41.49 11.29
CA THR A 149 9.17 40.78 11.75
C THR A 149 7.96 41.71 11.74
N TYR A 150 6.75 41.15 11.51
CA TYR A 150 5.54 41.89 11.22
C TYR A 150 4.34 41.27 11.93
N GLY A 151 3.34 42.09 12.29
CA GLY A 151 2.13 41.65 12.95
C GLY A 151 1.10 41.03 11.98
N SER A 152 1.19 41.37 10.69
CA SER A 152 0.24 40.90 9.68
C SER A 152 0.93 40.47 8.39
N ILE A 153 0.24 39.62 7.60
CA ILE A 153 0.73 39.20 6.28
C ILE A 153 0.83 40.40 5.31
N GLN A 154 -0.10 41.35 5.40
CA GLN A 154 -0.12 42.54 4.55
C GLN A 154 1.13 43.43 4.76
N GLU A 155 1.57 43.59 6.02
CA GLU A 155 2.83 44.32 6.32
C GLU A 155 4.03 43.56 5.79
N ALA A 156 4.09 42.23 5.93
CA ALA A 156 5.16 41.40 5.41
C ALA A 156 5.22 41.42 3.86
N GLU A 157 4.08 41.36 3.19
CA GLU A 157 3.97 41.48 1.72
C GLU A 157 4.39 42.86 1.22
N ALA A 158 4.05 43.93 1.94
CA ALA A 158 4.50 45.28 1.60
C ALA A 158 6.03 45.41 1.72
N ALA A 159 6.62 44.85 2.78
CA ALA A 159 8.07 44.83 2.93
C ALA A 159 8.76 43.95 1.85
N GLN A 160 8.17 42.81 1.48
CA GLN A 160 8.63 42.01 0.34
C GLN A 160 8.62 42.82 -0.94
N ALA A 161 7.52 43.50 -1.27
CA ALA A 161 7.39 44.29 -2.49
C ALA A 161 8.44 45.39 -2.58
N ASN A 162 8.75 46.09 -1.47
CA ASN A 162 9.78 47.12 -1.41
C ASN A 162 11.16 46.54 -1.72
N LEU A 163 11.52 45.39 -1.15
CA LEU A 163 12.82 44.76 -1.41
C LEU A 163 12.92 44.24 -2.84
N LEU A 164 11.85 43.63 -3.37
CA LEU A 164 11.81 43.18 -4.78
C LEU A 164 11.96 44.37 -5.75
N SER A 165 11.30 45.49 -5.45
CA SER A 165 11.40 46.72 -6.26
C SER A 165 12.80 47.34 -6.20
N ALA A 166 13.53 47.17 -5.11
CA ALA A 166 14.94 47.54 -4.98
C ALA A 166 15.90 46.56 -5.71
N GLY A 167 15.37 45.54 -6.39
CA GLY A 167 16.15 44.55 -7.13
C GLY A 167 16.76 43.44 -6.25
N VAL A 168 16.25 43.26 -5.04
CA VAL A 168 16.60 42.09 -4.20
C VAL A 168 15.78 40.89 -4.66
N SER A 169 16.42 39.77 -4.94
CA SER A 169 15.75 38.54 -5.36
C SER A 169 15.51 37.56 -4.17
N SER A 170 14.63 36.57 -4.37
CA SER A 170 14.34 35.51 -3.39
C SER A 170 13.91 36.08 -2.04
N VAL A 171 12.95 37.00 -2.05
CA VAL A 171 12.34 37.61 -0.85
C VAL A 171 10.97 36.97 -0.63
N ASN A 172 10.74 36.43 0.55
CA ASN A 172 9.46 35.74 0.84
C ASN A 172 8.94 36.09 2.24
N PRO A 173 7.62 36.32 2.39
CA PRO A 173 6.97 36.31 3.69
C PRO A 173 7.05 34.94 4.32
N VAL A 174 7.08 34.90 5.63
CA VAL A 174 7.15 33.66 6.41
C VAL A 174 6.16 33.73 7.56
N LEU A 175 5.32 32.72 7.70
CA LEU A 175 4.56 32.49 8.92
C LEU A 175 5.47 31.82 9.93
N GLN A 176 5.73 32.48 11.06
CA GLN A 176 6.56 31.94 12.12
C GLN A 176 5.77 30.94 12.97
N LEU A 177 6.35 29.77 13.24
CA LEU A 177 5.65 28.66 13.91
C LEU A 177 5.90 28.60 15.42
N SER A 178 6.99 29.20 15.91
CA SER A 178 7.34 29.15 17.32
C SER A 178 7.99 30.45 17.85
N GLY A 179 7.85 30.70 19.14
CA GLY A 179 8.77 31.50 19.95
C GLY A 179 8.77 33.03 19.82
N VAL A 180 7.85 33.67 19.07
CA VAL A 180 7.91 35.11 18.80
C VAL A 180 6.57 35.83 18.98
N SER A 181 6.65 37.10 19.37
CA SER A 181 5.48 37.97 19.56
C SER A 181 4.79 38.41 18.26
N GLN A 182 5.45 38.27 17.12
CA GLN A 182 4.89 38.64 15.80
C GLN A 182 4.78 37.40 14.92
N ALA A 183 3.61 37.27 14.26
CA ALA A 183 3.27 36.06 13.50
C ALA A 183 4.04 35.93 12.19
N TYR A 184 4.57 37.01 11.61
CA TYR A 184 5.20 37.01 10.29
C TYR A 184 6.62 37.57 10.31
N ALA A 185 7.45 37.10 9.38
CA ALA A 185 8.76 37.65 9.06
C ALA A 185 8.92 37.82 7.55
N VAL A 186 9.92 38.54 7.13
CA VAL A 186 10.38 38.54 5.73
C VAL A 186 11.79 37.99 5.69
N TRP A 187 11.97 36.90 4.94
CA TRP A 187 13.28 36.28 4.72
C TRP A 187 13.80 36.51 3.31
N VAL A 188 15.11 36.73 3.25
CA VAL A 188 15.82 37.05 2.00
C VAL A 188 16.88 36.00 1.72
N GLY A 189 16.90 35.52 0.49
CA GLY A 189 17.92 34.63 -0.05
C GLY A 189 17.61 33.13 0.10
N GLU A 190 18.52 32.37 -0.50
CA GLU A 190 18.51 30.89 -0.57
C GLU A 190 19.96 30.42 -0.71
N ALA A 191 20.85 30.91 0.17
CA ALA A 191 22.28 30.58 0.12
C ALA A 191 22.55 29.15 0.57
N SER A 192 23.46 28.44 -0.08
CA SER A 192 23.90 27.10 0.28
C SER A 192 25.05 27.13 1.28
N THR A 193 25.88 28.17 1.26
CA THR A 193 27.06 28.33 2.11
C THR A 193 27.04 29.64 2.91
N ASP A 194 27.88 29.75 3.94
CA ASP A 194 28.04 30.99 4.73
C ASP A 194 28.71 32.09 3.94
N ALA A 195 29.57 31.74 2.99
CA ALA A 195 30.18 32.70 2.08
C ALA A 195 29.14 33.34 1.17
N GLU A 196 28.23 32.54 0.60
CA GLU A 196 27.10 33.05 -0.20
C GLU A 196 26.16 33.91 0.63
N LEU A 197 25.88 33.52 1.89
CA LEU A 197 25.04 34.29 2.80
C LEU A 197 25.66 35.66 3.11
N THR A 198 26.98 35.72 3.29
CA THR A 198 27.72 36.97 3.50
C THR A 198 27.69 37.87 2.23
N ALA A 199 27.92 37.29 1.07
CA ALA A 199 27.81 37.99 -0.21
C ALA A 199 26.39 38.53 -0.46
N LEU A 200 25.38 37.73 -0.12
CA LEU A 200 23.98 38.14 -0.17
C LEU A 200 23.71 39.34 0.73
N LYS A 201 24.18 39.33 1.98
CA LYS A 201 24.03 40.43 2.94
C LYS A 201 24.57 41.75 2.32
N ASN A 202 25.81 41.73 1.85
CA ASN A 202 26.45 42.91 1.23
C ASN A 202 25.66 43.40 0.02
N SER A 203 25.15 42.48 -0.80
CA SER A 203 24.34 42.83 -1.99
C SER A 203 23.00 43.47 -1.62
N VAL A 204 22.33 42.99 -0.56
CA VAL A 204 21.04 43.54 -0.12
C VAL A 204 21.25 44.91 0.52
N GLU A 205 22.27 45.09 1.36
CA GLU A 205 22.63 46.39 1.97
C GLU A 205 22.94 47.47 0.93
N ALA A 206 23.59 47.09 -0.18
CA ALA A 206 23.86 48.01 -1.29
C ALA A 206 22.59 48.41 -2.08
N LYS A 207 21.62 47.49 -2.24
CA LYS A 207 20.39 47.71 -3.01
C LYS A 207 19.27 48.36 -2.20
N ALA A 208 19.20 48.05 -0.92
CA ALA A 208 18.21 48.56 0.02
C ALA A 208 18.88 49.11 1.29
N PRO A 209 19.56 50.28 1.19
CA PRO A 209 20.22 50.85 2.35
C PRO A 209 19.22 51.18 3.47
N GLY A 210 19.57 50.81 4.70
CA GLY A 210 18.74 51.01 5.88
C GLY A 210 17.89 49.83 6.28
N VAL A 211 17.86 48.73 5.53
CA VAL A 211 17.24 47.48 5.94
C VAL A 211 18.15 46.76 6.93
N SER A 212 17.63 46.46 8.14
CA SER A 212 18.35 45.67 9.12
C SER A 212 18.31 44.22 8.75
N LEU A 213 19.45 43.56 8.58
CA LEU A 213 19.57 42.17 8.20
C LEU A 213 20.24 41.34 9.31
N SER A 214 19.61 40.25 9.72
CA SER A 214 20.18 39.28 10.65
C SER A 214 20.12 37.86 10.07
N PRO A 215 21.13 37.01 10.31
CA PRO A 215 21.05 35.59 9.96
C PRO A 215 19.84 34.92 10.60
N VAL A 216 19.13 34.11 9.81
CA VAL A 216 18.04 33.30 10.31
C VAL A 216 18.65 32.05 10.93
N ASN A 217 18.66 31.98 12.27
CA ASN A 217 19.17 30.86 13.05
C ASN A 217 17.98 30.09 13.63
N ASN A 218 18.02 28.74 13.56
CA ASN A 218 16.94 27.84 14.05
C ASN A 218 15.56 28.24 13.55
N SER A 219 15.45 28.41 12.26
CA SER A 219 14.29 28.98 11.60
C SER A 219 13.17 27.94 11.46
N GLU A 220 12.21 28.03 12.34
CA GLU A 220 10.94 27.31 12.21
C GLU A 220 9.90 28.23 11.56
N GLY A 221 9.45 27.87 10.37
CA GLY A 221 8.50 28.70 9.66
C GLY A 221 7.96 28.07 8.39
N LEU A 222 6.87 28.65 7.92
CA LEU A 222 6.28 28.36 6.62
C LEU A 222 6.59 29.51 5.68
N ILE A 223 7.49 29.29 4.75
CA ILE A 223 7.82 30.25 3.69
C ILE A 223 6.64 30.30 2.72
N ILE A 224 6.04 31.47 2.57
CA ILE A 224 4.81 31.67 1.79
C ILE A 224 5.21 32.02 0.35
N ARG A 225 4.71 31.22 -0.59
CA ARG A 225 4.87 31.45 -2.04
C ARG A 225 3.56 31.24 -2.77
N GLN A 226 3.52 31.58 -4.05
CA GLN A 226 2.45 31.23 -4.97
C GLN A 226 2.96 30.17 -5.93
N ASP A 227 2.36 28.98 -5.91
CA ASP A 227 2.60 27.93 -6.90
C ASP A 227 1.93 28.32 -8.23
N ALA A 228 2.62 28.14 -9.34
CA ALA A 228 2.12 28.40 -10.70
C ALA A 228 2.08 27.12 -11.55
N GLY A 229 2.42 25.97 -10.96
CA GLY A 229 2.63 24.70 -11.65
C GLY A 229 1.47 23.71 -11.60
N LEU A 230 0.24 24.15 -11.28
CA LEU A 230 -0.93 23.25 -11.25
C LEU A 230 -1.38 22.81 -12.65
N SER A 231 -1.04 23.55 -13.67
CA SER A 231 -1.34 23.23 -15.07
C SER A 231 -0.22 23.74 -15.97
N THR A 232 0.11 22.97 -17.01
CA THR A 232 1.08 23.41 -18.03
C THR A 232 0.41 24.17 -19.20
N ASP A 233 -0.92 24.11 -19.29
CA ASP A 233 -1.67 24.67 -20.42
C ASP A 233 -2.24 26.06 -20.11
N ALA A 234 -2.47 26.33 -18.83
CA ALA A 234 -2.94 27.62 -18.35
C ALA A 234 -2.37 27.93 -16.98
N LEU A 235 -2.12 29.22 -16.70
CA LEU A 235 -1.70 29.65 -15.38
C LEU A 235 -2.80 29.34 -14.35
N LYS A 236 -2.49 28.45 -13.43
CA LYS A 236 -3.31 28.16 -12.25
C LYS A 236 -2.41 28.30 -11.03
N THR A 237 -2.78 29.20 -10.16
CA THR A 237 -2.03 29.47 -8.94
C THR A 237 -2.71 28.85 -7.71
N ALA A 238 -1.89 28.48 -6.73
CA ALA A 238 -2.34 28.09 -5.40
C ALA A 238 -1.33 28.55 -4.35
N PRO A 239 -1.77 28.81 -3.11
CA PRO A 239 -0.85 29.03 -2.01
C PRO A 239 0.10 27.85 -1.87
N HIS A 240 1.38 28.14 -1.64
CA HIS A 240 2.41 27.14 -1.42
C HIS A 240 3.22 27.52 -0.18
N TYR A 241 3.31 26.56 0.75
CA TYR A 241 4.07 26.70 1.98
C TYR A 241 5.30 25.79 1.92
N THR A 242 6.49 26.37 1.98
CA THR A 242 7.73 25.60 2.16
C THR A 242 8.06 25.53 3.65
N ILE A 243 8.10 24.32 4.19
CA ILE A 243 8.38 24.07 5.61
C ILE A 243 9.88 24.20 5.84
N ALA A 244 10.29 25.17 6.66
CA ALA A 244 11.67 25.41 7.06
C ALA A 244 11.87 24.96 8.51
N GLY A 245 13.02 24.30 8.78
CA GLY A 245 13.36 23.76 10.10
C GLY A 245 12.83 22.36 10.35
N ASN A 246 13.64 21.52 10.98
CA ASN A 246 13.32 20.11 11.25
C ASN A 246 12.26 19.91 12.33
N GLU A 247 12.04 20.93 13.18
CA GLU A 247 11.04 20.88 14.26
C GLU A 247 9.71 21.56 13.88
N SER A 248 9.65 22.11 12.65
CA SER A 248 8.44 22.82 12.18
C SER A 248 7.28 21.87 11.96
N LYS A 249 6.12 22.23 12.52
CA LYS A 249 4.85 21.55 12.33
C LYS A 249 3.77 22.55 11.96
N ALA A 250 3.01 22.24 10.93
CA ALA A 250 1.82 22.98 10.55
C ALA A 250 0.59 22.08 10.70
N LEU A 251 -0.40 22.53 11.45
CA LEU A 251 -1.69 21.85 11.55
C LEU A 251 -2.66 22.50 10.58
N VAL A 252 -3.09 21.75 9.57
CA VAL A 252 -4.14 22.17 8.64
C VAL A 252 -5.47 21.66 9.18
N GLN A 253 -6.30 22.60 9.63
CA GLN A 253 -7.61 22.30 10.21
C GLN A 253 -8.68 22.24 9.14
N GLY A 254 -9.41 21.13 9.12
CA GLY A 254 -10.56 20.94 8.23
C GLY A 254 -11.81 21.69 8.71
N ASN A 255 -12.77 21.86 7.80
CA ASN A 255 -14.04 22.53 8.06
C ASN A 255 -15.23 21.54 8.21
N GLY A 256 -14.97 20.28 8.51
CA GLY A 256 -16.00 19.23 8.61
C GLY A 256 -16.35 18.52 7.29
N ASN A 257 -16.01 19.10 6.13
CA ASN A 257 -16.24 18.45 4.82
C ASN A 257 -15.13 17.48 4.42
N GLY A 258 -14.09 17.37 5.25
CA GLY A 258 -12.89 16.59 4.97
C GLY A 258 -11.85 17.34 4.14
N ILE A 259 -10.64 16.80 4.17
CA ILE A 259 -9.49 17.32 3.42
C ILE A 259 -9.07 16.26 2.40
N LYS A 260 -9.03 16.63 1.11
CA LYS A 260 -8.55 15.76 0.05
C LYS A 260 -7.03 15.82 -0.02
N VAL A 261 -6.38 14.65 -0.09
CA VAL A 261 -4.94 14.46 -0.29
C VAL A 261 -4.72 13.96 -1.70
N VAL A 262 -4.19 14.82 -2.57
CA VAL A 262 -4.08 14.53 -4.01
C VAL A 262 -3.11 13.36 -4.25
N GLU A 263 -1.95 13.35 -3.59
CA GLU A 263 -0.92 12.31 -3.73
C GLU A 263 -1.34 10.95 -3.13
N ARG A 264 -2.42 10.91 -2.36
CA ARG A 264 -3.06 9.67 -1.85
C ARG A 264 -4.28 9.28 -2.70
N SER A 265 -4.09 9.15 -4.01
CA SER A 265 -5.13 8.76 -4.97
C SER A 265 -6.37 9.67 -4.91
N GLN A 266 -6.18 10.94 -4.61
CA GLN A 266 -7.23 11.95 -4.47
C GLN A 266 -8.31 11.60 -3.43
N ARG A 267 -7.94 10.86 -2.40
CA ARG A 267 -8.85 10.49 -1.32
C ARG A 267 -9.10 11.66 -0.37
N THR A 268 -10.32 11.74 0.15
CA THR A 268 -10.73 12.74 1.15
C THR A 268 -10.80 12.09 2.53
N TYR A 269 -10.29 12.76 3.54
CA TYR A 269 -10.17 12.27 4.91
C TYR A 269 -10.83 13.23 5.89
N ARG A 270 -11.44 12.70 6.95
CA ARG A 270 -11.93 13.46 8.09
C ARG A 270 -10.77 13.96 8.96
N GLY A 271 -11.08 14.86 9.91
CA GLY A 271 -10.10 15.40 10.86
C GLY A 271 -9.15 16.41 10.23
N ASP A 272 -8.00 16.59 10.88
CA ASP A 272 -6.99 17.58 10.57
C ASP A 272 -5.75 16.91 9.96
N MET A 273 -4.90 17.70 9.31
CA MET A 273 -3.65 17.23 8.72
C MET A 273 -2.45 17.92 9.35
N GLU A 274 -1.59 17.17 10.03
CA GLU A 274 -0.30 17.66 10.51
C GLU A 274 0.76 17.42 9.45
N ILE A 275 1.48 18.47 9.08
CA ILE A 275 2.57 18.42 8.11
C ILE A 275 3.86 18.81 8.82
N SER A 276 4.90 18.00 8.65
CA SER A 276 6.20 18.22 9.31
C SER A 276 7.35 17.69 8.45
N ILE A 277 8.58 17.81 8.95
CA ILE A 277 9.77 17.21 8.34
C ILE A 277 10.24 16.05 9.23
N VAL A 278 10.40 14.87 8.65
CA VAL A 278 10.91 13.68 9.34
C VAL A 278 12.02 13.06 8.51
N SER A 279 13.20 12.94 9.09
CA SER A 279 14.41 12.44 8.40
C SER A 279 14.72 13.18 7.07
N GLY A 280 14.43 14.48 7.01
CA GLY A 280 14.65 15.33 5.83
C GLY A 280 13.55 15.24 4.75
N ASP A 281 12.56 14.40 4.92
CA ASP A 281 11.41 14.25 4.01
C ASP A 281 10.13 14.87 4.62
N LEU A 282 9.20 15.26 3.75
CA LEU A 282 7.85 15.63 4.18
C LEU A 282 7.15 14.46 4.87
N ALA A 283 6.53 14.74 6.00
CA ALA A 283 5.61 13.85 6.68
C ALA A 283 4.21 14.45 6.68
N LEU A 284 3.21 13.59 6.48
CA LEU A 284 1.79 13.90 6.59
C LEU A 284 1.13 12.93 7.55
N VAL A 285 0.55 13.45 8.61
CA VAL A 285 -0.21 12.69 9.60
C VAL A 285 -1.63 13.22 9.64
N ASN A 286 -2.60 12.36 9.42
CA ASN A 286 -4.01 12.69 9.65
C ASN A 286 -4.32 12.52 11.14
N VAL A 287 -4.84 13.57 11.77
CA VAL A 287 -5.27 13.61 13.16
C VAL A 287 -6.79 13.59 13.17
N VAL A 288 -7.38 12.49 13.61
CA VAL A 288 -8.81 12.24 13.43
C VAL A 288 -9.42 11.62 14.69
N PRO A 289 -10.68 11.94 15.08
CA PRO A 289 -11.39 11.21 16.13
C PRO A 289 -11.42 9.71 15.83
N LEU A 290 -11.15 8.87 16.83
CA LEU A 290 -11.01 7.42 16.68
C LEU A 290 -12.20 6.77 15.99
N GLU A 291 -13.43 7.12 16.39
CA GLU A 291 -14.61 6.53 15.76
C GLU A 291 -14.75 6.93 14.29
N GLN A 292 -14.41 8.17 13.93
CA GLN A 292 -14.41 8.61 12.53
C GLN A 292 -13.31 7.92 11.69
N TYR A 293 -12.17 7.60 12.29
CA TYR A 293 -11.16 6.74 11.66
C TYR A 293 -11.74 5.35 11.35
N LEU A 294 -12.47 4.77 12.30
CA LEU A 294 -13.08 3.45 12.16
C LEU A 294 -14.18 3.40 11.10
N TYR A 295 -14.91 4.49 10.82
CA TYR A 295 -15.87 4.53 9.70
C TYR A 295 -15.19 4.16 8.38
N SER A 296 -14.00 4.71 8.15
CA SER A 296 -13.21 4.40 6.94
C SER A 296 -12.57 3.02 6.99
N VAL A 297 -11.96 2.64 8.12
CA VAL A 297 -11.26 1.35 8.26
C VAL A 297 -12.23 0.18 8.09
N VAL A 298 -13.32 0.16 8.83
CA VAL A 298 -14.30 -0.94 8.75
C VAL A 298 -14.90 -1.03 7.35
N GLY A 299 -15.20 0.12 6.72
CA GLY A 299 -15.72 0.14 5.35
C GLY A 299 -14.69 -0.24 4.26
N ALA A 300 -13.39 -0.17 4.57
CA ALA A 300 -12.33 -0.61 3.69
C ALA A 300 -11.97 -2.10 3.87
N GLU A 301 -12.18 -2.65 5.08
CA GLU A 301 -11.81 -4.02 5.44
C GLU A 301 -12.90 -5.04 5.12
N VAL A 302 -14.18 -4.67 5.24
CA VAL A 302 -15.31 -5.59 5.06
C VAL A 302 -16.42 -4.98 4.18
N TYR A 303 -17.24 -5.84 3.59
CA TYR A 303 -18.32 -5.39 2.71
C TYR A 303 -19.50 -4.85 3.52
N SER A 304 -20.02 -3.69 3.14
CA SER A 304 -21.21 -3.07 3.77
C SER A 304 -22.51 -3.87 3.66
N SER A 305 -22.52 -4.88 2.78
CA SER A 305 -23.64 -5.83 2.63
C SER A 305 -23.66 -6.93 3.69
N TRP A 306 -22.62 -7.04 4.53
CA TRP A 306 -22.53 -8.06 5.56
C TRP A 306 -23.52 -7.79 6.71
N PRO A 307 -23.88 -8.83 7.51
CA PRO A 307 -24.72 -8.67 8.70
C PRO A 307 -24.16 -7.61 9.67
N ALA A 308 -25.07 -6.90 10.35
CA ALA A 308 -24.69 -5.86 11.30
C ALA A 308 -23.76 -6.39 12.41
N GLU A 309 -23.99 -7.64 12.89
CA GLU A 309 -23.13 -8.24 13.91
C GLU A 309 -21.70 -8.46 13.42
N ALA A 310 -21.49 -8.82 12.16
CA ALA A 310 -20.15 -8.93 11.57
C ALA A 310 -19.45 -7.57 11.46
N LEU A 311 -20.19 -6.49 11.11
CA LEU A 311 -19.67 -5.13 11.09
C LEU A 311 -19.29 -4.64 12.49
N LYS A 312 -20.09 -4.96 13.52
CA LYS A 312 -19.77 -4.66 14.92
C LYS A 312 -18.52 -5.41 15.39
N VAL A 313 -18.36 -6.69 15.05
CA VAL A 313 -17.15 -7.48 15.32
C VAL A 313 -15.92 -6.77 14.77
N GLN A 314 -15.97 -6.37 13.50
CA GLN A 314 -14.85 -5.67 12.85
C GLN A 314 -14.56 -4.33 13.51
N SER A 315 -15.61 -3.61 13.93
CA SER A 315 -15.47 -2.30 14.61
C SER A 315 -14.72 -2.42 15.94
N VAL A 316 -15.10 -3.39 16.78
CA VAL A 316 -14.45 -3.62 18.09
C VAL A 316 -13.02 -4.15 17.91
N ALA A 317 -12.79 -5.06 16.95
CA ALA A 317 -11.45 -5.56 16.66
C ALA A 317 -10.52 -4.45 16.14
N ALA A 318 -10.98 -3.66 15.16
CA ALA A 318 -10.19 -2.57 14.59
C ALA A 318 -9.87 -1.47 15.61
N ARG A 319 -10.82 -1.14 16.50
CA ARG A 319 -10.60 -0.19 17.61
C ARG A 319 -9.55 -0.69 18.58
N SER A 320 -9.65 -1.95 18.99
CA SER A 320 -8.70 -2.58 19.92
C SER A 320 -7.30 -2.62 19.32
N TYR A 321 -7.19 -3.00 18.03
CA TYR A 321 -5.92 -2.98 17.30
C TYR A 321 -5.31 -1.57 17.28
N ALA A 322 -6.08 -0.57 16.87
CA ALA A 322 -5.60 0.80 16.74
C ALA A 322 -5.09 1.38 18.06
N LEU A 323 -5.83 1.18 19.14
CA LEU A 323 -5.47 1.67 20.47
C LEU A 323 -4.24 0.96 21.06
N GLN A 324 -4.10 -0.33 20.78
CA GLN A 324 -2.96 -1.11 21.28
C GLN A 324 -1.63 -0.68 20.65
N GLN A 325 -1.64 -0.10 19.44
CA GLN A 325 -0.40 0.30 18.75
C GLN A 325 0.40 1.39 19.47
N GLY A 326 -0.24 2.21 20.32
CA GLY A 326 0.45 3.28 21.05
C GLY A 326 1.24 4.19 20.10
N GLU A 327 2.53 4.41 20.38
CA GLU A 327 3.42 5.25 19.57
C GLU A 327 4.33 4.43 18.63
N ARG A 328 3.85 3.33 18.09
CA ARG A 328 4.63 2.40 17.25
C ARG A 328 5.38 3.10 16.11
N PHE A 329 4.78 4.09 15.52
CA PHE A 329 5.35 4.85 14.40
C PHE A 329 5.92 6.22 14.84
N LYS A 330 6.23 6.43 16.12
CA LYS A 330 6.80 7.67 16.71
C LYS A 330 5.91 8.91 16.53
N ILE A 331 5.69 9.31 15.27
CA ILE A 331 4.85 10.46 14.92
C ILE A 331 3.37 10.11 14.79
N ALA A 332 3.03 8.83 14.79
CA ALA A 332 1.66 8.32 14.59
C ALA A 332 1.46 6.98 15.32
N ASN A 333 0.21 6.65 15.59
CA ASN A 333 -0.18 5.37 16.15
C ASN A 333 -0.16 4.27 15.08
N VAL A 334 -0.69 4.58 13.90
CA VAL A 334 -0.90 3.65 12.77
C VAL A 334 -0.47 4.30 11.44
N VAL A 335 -0.39 3.49 10.41
CA VAL A 335 -0.22 3.93 9.02
C VAL A 335 -1.46 3.60 8.19
N ASP A 336 -1.66 4.30 7.08
CA ASP A 336 -2.84 4.21 6.22
C ASP A 336 -2.88 2.99 5.27
N THR A 337 -1.97 2.04 5.46
CA THR A 337 -1.84 0.84 4.63
C THR A 337 -2.09 -0.43 5.43
N THR A 338 -2.17 -1.58 4.76
CA THR A 338 -2.30 -2.91 5.36
C THR A 338 -1.13 -3.33 6.27
N LEU A 339 -0.10 -2.50 6.43
CA LEU A 339 0.90 -2.66 7.48
C LEU A 339 0.30 -2.43 8.87
N SER A 340 -0.75 -1.60 8.95
CA SER A 340 -1.63 -1.42 10.10
C SER A 340 -3.04 -1.88 9.74
N GLN A 341 -3.85 -1.00 9.15
CA GLN A 341 -5.22 -1.25 8.71
C GLN A 341 -5.49 -0.43 7.44
N ALA A 342 -6.32 -0.94 6.53
CA ALA A 342 -6.69 -0.21 5.33
C ALA A 342 -7.48 1.06 5.71
N TYR A 343 -6.91 2.23 5.42
CA TYR A 343 -7.54 3.53 5.69
C TYR A 343 -7.66 4.33 4.40
N ASN A 344 -8.85 4.31 3.79
CA ASN A 344 -9.08 4.84 2.46
C ASN A 344 -9.85 6.18 2.46
N GLY A 345 -10.10 6.76 3.64
CA GLY A 345 -10.83 8.00 3.80
C GLY A 345 -12.35 7.85 3.61
N ILE A 346 -13.04 8.98 3.47
CA ILE A 346 -14.51 9.09 3.45
C ILE A 346 -15.14 8.20 2.35
N GLY A 347 -14.44 7.97 1.26
CA GLY A 347 -14.95 7.14 0.15
C GLY A 347 -15.27 5.69 0.51
N SER A 348 -14.76 5.18 1.63
CA SER A 348 -15.05 3.83 2.15
C SER A 348 -16.20 3.81 3.15
N GLU A 349 -16.67 4.96 3.60
CA GLU A 349 -17.72 5.07 4.61
C GLU A 349 -19.10 4.77 4.00
N ASN A 350 -20.00 4.22 4.82
CA ASN A 350 -21.42 4.05 4.50
C ASN A 350 -22.24 3.93 5.78
N ASP A 351 -23.54 4.18 5.68
CA ASP A 351 -24.45 4.29 6.84
C ASP A 351 -24.48 3.02 7.71
N LYS A 352 -24.40 1.82 7.12
CA LYS A 352 -24.43 0.57 7.87
C LYS A 352 -23.16 0.37 8.71
N VAL A 353 -22.01 0.68 8.11
CA VAL A 353 -20.71 0.63 8.80
C VAL A 353 -20.69 1.68 9.91
N THR A 354 -21.06 2.93 9.62
CA THR A 354 -21.12 4.01 10.62
C THR A 354 -22.00 3.61 11.80
N SER A 355 -23.21 3.08 11.52
CA SER A 355 -24.13 2.60 12.57
C SER A 355 -23.54 1.47 13.42
N ALA A 356 -22.77 0.57 12.83
CA ALA A 356 -22.14 -0.53 13.58
C ALA A 356 -20.98 -0.03 14.49
N VAL A 357 -20.18 0.92 13.99
CA VAL A 357 -19.12 1.58 14.77
C VAL A 357 -19.74 2.35 15.94
N ASP A 358 -20.76 3.16 15.68
CA ASP A 358 -21.44 3.96 16.72
C ASP A 358 -22.13 3.08 17.78
N ALA A 359 -22.74 1.96 17.36
CA ALA A 359 -23.38 1.00 18.27
C ALA A 359 -22.39 0.30 19.22
N THR A 360 -21.10 0.28 18.86
CA THR A 360 -20.01 -0.31 19.66
C THR A 360 -18.97 0.72 20.13
N ALA A 361 -19.34 2.02 20.12
CA ALA A 361 -18.43 3.10 20.45
C ALA A 361 -17.78 2.90 21.82
N GLY A 362 -16.44 3.02 21.86
CA GLY A 362 -15.63 2.81 23.06
C GLY A 362 -15.42 1.34 23.45
N GLU A 363 -16.05 0.35 22.79
CA GLU A 363 -15.85 -1.05 23.14
C GLU A 363 -14.53 -1.62 22.58
N VAL A 364 -13.78 -2.29 23.47
CA VAL A 364 -12.48 -2.90 23.16
C VAL A 364 -12.37 -4.32 23.71
N VAL A 365 -11.48 -5.09 23.11
CA VAL A 365 -11.12 -6.44 23.56
C VAL A 365 -9.94 -6.36 24.52
N LYS A 366 -10.10 -6.86 25.75
CA LYS A 366 -9.05 -6.92 26.77
C LYS A 366 -8.74 -8.34 27.20
N SER A 367 -7.49 -8.61 27.53
CA SER A 367 -7.04 -9.80 28.23
C SER A 367 -6.04 -9.42 29.32
N GLY A 368 -6.20 -9.97 30.51
CA GLY A 368 -5.38 -9.60 31.67
C GLY A 368 -5.43 -8.11 32.01
N GLY A 369 -6.58 -7.44 31.77
CA GLY A 369 -6.77 -6.01 32.03
C GLY A 369 -6.17 -5.05 30.99
N LYS A 370 -5.50 -5.55 29.94
CA LYS A 370 -4.89 -4.75 28.86
C LYS A 370 -5.63 -4.93 27.53
N ILE A 371 -5.74 -3.87 26.76
CA ILE A 371 -6.22 -3.95 25.37
C ILE A 371 -5.28 -4.86 24.59
N ILE A 372 -5.83 -5.79 23.81
CA ILE A 372 -5.05 -6.70 22.97
C ILE A 372 -4.80 -6.11 21.58
N GLU A 373 -3.72 -6.55 20.93
CA GLU A 373 -3.55 -6.34 19.49
C GLU A 373 -4.51 -7.28 18.75
N ALA A 374 -5.78 -6.86 18.61
CA ALA A 374 -6.84 -7.67 18.04
C ALA A 374 -6.65 -7.83 16.53
N VAL A 375 -5.69 -8.65 16.12
CA VAL A 375 -5.35 -8.90 14.70
C VAL A 375 -6.45 -9.70 14.02
N PHE A 376 -6.64 -9.42 12.72
CA PHE A 376 -7.64 -10.07 11.89
C PHE A 376 -7.10 -10.31 10.46
N SER A 377 -7.73 -11.23 9.74
CA SER A 377 -7.43 -11.49 8.33
C SER A 377 -8.70 -11.86 7.57
N SER A 378 -8.68 -11.77 6.25
CA SER A 378 -9.85 -11.99 5.41
C SER A 378 -10.50 -13.35 5.68
N ASN A 379 -9.71 -14.44 5.65
CA ASN A 379 -10.23 -15.80 5.80
C ASN A 379 -9.17 -16.72 6.41
N ALA A 380 -9.50 -17.47 7.44
CA ALA A 380 -8.58 -18.38 8.12
C ALA A 380 -8.42 -19.75 7.44
N GLY A 381 -9.26 -20.07 6.45
CA GLY A 381 -9.22 -21.36 5.74
C GLY A 381 -9.82 -22.51 6.53
N GLY A 382 -10.82 -22.23 7.37
CA GLY A 382 -11.52 -23.21 8.21
C GLY A 382 -10.93 -23.37 9.62
N GLN A 383 -9.73 -22.86 9.86
CA GLN A 383 -9.07 -22.92 11.17
C GLN A 383 -8.07 -21.77 11.33
N THR A 384 -8.13 -21.05 12.46
CA THR A 384 -7.20 -19.95 12.74
C THR A 384 -5.78 -20.46 13.00
N ALA A 385 -4.80 -19.64 12.73
CA ALA A 385 -3.40 -19.97 12.97
C ALA A 385 -3.06 -19.97 14.47
N HIS A 386 -2.12 -20.82 14.86
CA HIS A 386 -1.42 -20.66 16.12
C HIS A 386 -0.33 -19.59 15.99
N PRO A 387 0.00 -18.79 17.03
CA PRO A 387 1.00 -17.73 16.95
C PRO A 387 2.37 -18.16 16.39
N SER A 388 2.82 -19.39 16.70
CA SER A 388 4.07 -19.95 16.18
C SER A 388 4.07 -20.19 14.66
N GLU A 389 2.91 -20.16 14.01
CA GLU A 389 2.75 -20.34 12.57
C GLU A 389 2.80 -19.02 11.79
N VAL A 390 2.89 -17.88 12.48
CA VAL A 390 2.86 -16.56 11.86
C VAL A 390 4.12 -15.78 12.20
N TRP A 391 4.24 -15.17 13.39
CA TRP A 391 5.39 -14.34 13.78
C TRP A 391 5.89 -14.55 15.23
N ASN A 392 5.56 -15.66 15.85
CA ASN A 392 6.03 -16.08 17.19
C ASN A 392 5.64 -15.14 18.35
N GLY A 393 4.55 -14.38 18.23
CA GLY A 393 4.04 -13.47 19.27
C GLY A 393 2.58 -13.73 19.61
N GLY A 394 2.12 -13.20 20.78
CA GLY A 394 0.69 -13.23 21.15
C GLY A 394 0.22 -14.51 21.83
N ALA A 395 1.12 -15.30 22.39
CA ALA A 395 0.76 -16.50 23.16
C ALA A 395 -0.16 -16.14 24.35
N GLY A 396 -1.27 -16.87 24.48
CA GLY A 396 -2.23 -16.74 25.59
C GLY A 396 -3.56 -16.09 25.21
N VAL A 397 -3.62 -15.23 24.20
CA VAL A 397 -4.86 -14.64 23.68
C VAL A 397 -5.28 -15.30 22.37
N PHE A 398 -4.30 -15.65 21.54
CA PHE A 398 -4.53 -16.31 20.27
C PHE A 398 -4.32 -17.81 20.40
N THR A 399 -5.38 -18.55 20.13
CA THR A 399 -5.34 -20.01 20.03
C THR A 399 -5.84 -20.43 18.67
N ASN A 400 -5.55 -21.65 18.31
CA ASN A 400 -6.09 -22.27 17.12
C ASN A 400 -7.55 -22.65 17.36
N VAL A 401 -8.50 -21.99 16.67
CA VAL A 401 -9.93 -22.26 16.77
C VAL A 401 -10.51 -22.64 15.40
N VAL A 402 -11.54 -23.46 15.40
CA VAL A 402 -12.28 -23.81 14.18
C VAL A 402 -13.05 -22.59 13.69
N SER A 403 -12.98 -22.30 12.39
CA SER A 403 -13.64 -21.18 11.73
C SER A 403 -14.54 -21.72 10.60
N SER A 404 -15.58 -22.46 10.96
CA SER A 404 -16.50 -23.10 9.99
C SER A 404 -17.19 -22.08 9.08
N GLY A 405 -17.48 -20.87 9.60
CA GLY A 405 -18.08 -19.77 8.85
C GLY A 405 -17.25 -19.26 7.65
N ASP A 406 -15.96 -19.60 7.58
CA ASP A 406 -15.07 -19.24 6.47
C ASP A 406 -15.55 -19.69 5.11
N THR A 407 -16.27 -20.81 5.06
CA THR A 407 -16.87 -21.38 3.84
C THR A 407 -17.92 -20.46 3.22
N SER A 408 -18.46 -19.49 3.97
CA SER A 408 -19.41 -18.49 3.46
C SER A 408 -18.82 -17.66 2.30
N ALA A 409 -17.48 -17.57 2.20
CA ALA A 409 -16.80 -16.96 1.06
C ALA A 409 -17.02 -17.69 -0.28
N GLN A 410 -17.47 -18.94 -0.26
CA GLN A 410 -17.75 -19.71 -1.48
C GLN A 410 -19.21 -19.66 -1.94
N ALA A 411 -20.09 -19.03 -1.15
CA ALA A 411 -21.51 -18.97 -1.47
C ALA A 411 -21.73 -18.29 -2.85
N GLY A 412 -22.47 -18.97 -3.72
CA GLY A 412 -22.82 -18.47 -5.06
C GLY A 412 -21.69 -18.48 -6.08
N LEU A 413 -20.54 -19.08 -5.80
CA LEU A 413 -19.45 -19.24 -6.74
C LEU A 413 -19.60 -20.52 -7.59
N HIS A 414 -19.03 -20.49 -8.79
CA HIS A 414 -19.08 -21.60 -9.74
C HIS A 414 -18.13 -22.74 -9.36
N THR A 415 -18.52 -23.96 -9.75
CA THR A 415 -17.62 -25.11 -9.82
C THR A 415 -16.77 -25.04 -11.08
N TRP A 416 -15.52 -25.44 -10.97
CA TRP A 416 -14.59 -25.57 -12.08
C TRP A 416 -14.12 -27.02 -12.24
N TYR A 417 -13.91 -27.42 -13.47
CA TYR A 417 -13.39 -28.73 -13.81
C TYR A 417 -11.93 -28.63 -14.20
N HIS A 418 -11.07 -29.27 -13.42
CA HIS A 418 -9.68 -29.50 -13.83
C HIS A 418 -9.68 -30.61 -14.88
N VAL A 419 -9.23 -30.31 -16.06
CA VAL A 419 -9.31 -31.19 -17.22
C VAL A 419 -7.97 -31.41 -17.89
N LEU A 420 -7.84 -32.56 -18.56
CA LEU A 420 -6.76 -32.88 -19.49
C LEU A 420 -7.34 -32.96 -20.91
N LEU A 421 -6.76 -32.17 -21.81
CA LEU A 421 -7.12 -32.14 -23.22
C LEU A 421 -6.39 -33.25 -24.00
N GLY A 422 -6.94 -33.65 -25.14
CA GLY A 422 -6.28 -34.61 -26.06
C GLY A 422 -4.91 -34.15 -26.58
N THR A 423 -4.60 -32.85 -26.49
CA THR A 423 -3.28 -32.26 -26.81
C THR A 423 -2.23 -32.45 -25.71
N GLY A 424 -2.63 -32.96 -24.53
CA GLY A 424 -1.78 -33.05 -23.34
C GLY A 424 -1.75 -31.79 -22.46
N VAL A 425 -2.48 -30.74 -22.83
CA VAL A 425 -2.62 -29.53 -22.03
C VAL A 425 -3.60 -29.79 -20.88
N SER A 426 -3.21 -29.43 -19.66
CA SER A 426 -4.08 -29.44 -18.48
C SER A 426 -4.47 -28.03 -18.06
N GLY A 427 -5.71 -27.86 -17.60
CA GLY A 427 -6.23 -26.57 -17.14
C GLY A 427 -7.65 -26.67 -16.59
N TYR A 428 -8.28 -25.53 -16.39
CA TYR A 428 -9.58 -25.41 -15.73
C TYR A 428 -10.64 -24.82 -16.65
N ILE A 429 -11.83 -25.42 -16.65
CA ILE A 429 -13.02 -24.94 -17.37
C ILE A 429 -14.17 -24.76 -16.36
N ARG A 430 -14.89 -23.65 -16.47
CA ARG A 430 -16.04 -23.37 -15.62
C ARG A 430 -17.25 -24.22 -16.03
N GLU A 431 -18.03 -24.69 -15.05
CA GLU A 431 -19.13 -25.65 -15.22
C GLU A 431 -20.19 -25.26 -16.27
N ASP A 432 -20.47 -23.95 -16.40
CA ASP A 432 -21.49 -23.42 -17.33
C ASP A 432 -21.10 -23.52 -18.81
N ASN A 433 -19.84 -23.86 -19.12
CA ASN A 433 -19.32 -24.01 -20.49
C ASN A 433 -19.19 -25.47 -20.93
N ILE A 434 -19.61 -26.43 -20.07
CA ILE A 434 -19.41 -27.85 -20.35
C ILE A 434 -20.66 -28.67 -19.99
N LYS A 435 -20.68 -29.89 -20.52
CA LYS A 435 -21.63 -30.94 -20.15
C LYS A 435 -20.88 -32.23 -19.86
N GLU A 436 -21.20 -32.90 -18.76
CA GLU A 436 -20.65 -34.22 -18.44
C GLU A 436 -21.18 -35.26 -19.44
N LEU A 437 -20.29 -36.15 -19.85
CA LEU A 437 -20.62 -37.29 -20.70
C LEU A 437 -20.90 -38.52 -19.85
N THR A 438 -21.77 -39.40 -20.35
CA THR A 438 -22.01 -40.73 -19.76
C THR A 438 -20.83 -41.67 -19.96
N THR A 439 -20.04 -41.44 -21.02
CA THR A 439 -18.86 -42.23 -21.36
C THR A 439 -17.69 -41.85 -20.46
N LYS A 440 -16.90 -42.83 -20.05
CA LYS A 440 -15.68 -42.65 -19.29
C LYS A 440 -14.46 -43.11 -20.08
N THR A 441 -13.27 -42.77 -19.63
CA THR A 441 -12.02 -43.36 -20.13
C THR A 441 -11.94 -44.84 -19.73
N ASN A 442 -11.03 -45.61 -20.36
CA ASN A 442 -10.75 -47.00 -19.95
C ASN A 442 -10.25 -47.12 -18.48
N ALA A 443 -9.69 -46.03 -17.92
CA ALA A 443 -9.27 -45.95 -16.53
C ALA A 443 -10.42 -45.49 -15.60
N GLY A 444 -11.66 -45.34 -16.09
CA GLY A 444 -12.81 -44.96 -15.29
C GLY A 444 -12.98 -43.45 -15.06
N LEU A 445 -12.10 -42.59 -15.59
CA LEU A 445 -12.21 -41.15 -15.43
C LEU A 445 -13.39 -40.57 -16.24
N ALA A 446 -14.09 -39.62 -15.67
CA ALA A 446 -15.18 -38.89 -16.31
C ALA A 446 -14.66 -38.05 -17.50
N LYS A 447 -15.56 -37.79 -18.46
CA LYS A 447 -15.31 -36.92 -19.59
C LYS A 447 -16.34 -35.81 -19.64
N VAL A 448 -15.94 -34.68 -20.16
CA VAL A 448 -16.83 -33.54 -20.44
C VAL A 448 -16.71 -33.12 -21.90
N THR A 449 -17.80 -32.55 -22.44
CA THR A 449 -17.78 -31.87 -23.73
C THR A 449 -18.08 -30.40 -23.56
N VAL A 450 -17.43 -29.57 -24.34
CA VAL A 450 -17.65 -28.11 -24.37
C VAL A 450 -18.96 -27.80 -25.10
N THR A 451 -19.71 -26.83 -24.59
CA THR A 451 -21.01 -26.39 -25.13
C THR A 451 -20.97 -25.00 -25.74
N ALA A 452 -19.98 -24.16 -25.40
CA ALA A 452 -19.87 -22.77 -25.86
C ALA A 452 -18.66 -22.56 -26.79
N GLN A 453 -18.79 -21.63 -27.75
CA GLN A 453 -17.71 -21.24 -28.65
C GLN A 453 -16.56 -20.52 -27.90
N ASN A 454 -15.33 -20.77 -28.34
CA ASN A 454 -14.13 -20.12 -27.80
C ASN A 454 -13.99 -20.24 -26.28
N THR A 455 -14.42 -21.36 -25.70
CA THR A 455 -14.33 -21.62 -24.25
C THR A 455 -12.87 -21.61 -23.81
N ASN A 456 -12.55 -20.73 -22.88
CA ASN A 456 -11.21 -20.61 -22.34
C ASN A 456 -10.90 -21.73 -21.35
N VAL A 457 -9.81 -22.44 -21.57
CA VAL A 457 -9.16 -23.32 -20.60
C VAL A 457 -8.11 -22.50 -19.84
N ARG A 458 -8.24 -22.36 -18.54
CA ARG A 458 -7.42 -21.46 -17.74
C ARG A 458 -6.39 -22.21 -16.89
N ALA A 459 -5.27 -21.57 -16.57
CA ALA A 459 -4.23 -22.16 -15.72
C ALA A 459 -4.70 -22.40 -14.28
N VAL A 460 -5.65 -21.58 -13.79
CA VAL A 460 -6.24 -21.65 -12.44
C VAL A 460 -7.77 -21.50 -12.54
N PRO A 461 -8.55 -21.99 -11.56
CA PRO A 461 -10.02 -21.91 -11.59
C PRO A 461 -10.51 -20.49 -11.24
N LEU A 462 -10.16 -19.52 -12.06
CA LEU A 462 -10.51 -18.10 -11.89
C LEU A 462 -10.53 -17.38 -13.23
N VAL A 463 -11.51 -16.49 -13.43
CA VAL A 463 -11.53 -15.57 -14.56
C VAL A 463 -10.58 -14.40 -14.29
N GLN A 464 -9.52 -14.29 -15.09
CA GLN A 464 -8.55 -13.21 -15.02
C GLN A 464 -8.47 -12.54 -16.40
N SER A 465 -8.77 -11.24 -16.47
CA SER A 465 -8.82 -10.49 -17.74
C SER A 465 -7.43 -10.24 -18.36
N THR A 466 -6.40 -10.23 -17.54
CA THR A 466 -5.00 -9.94 -17.93
C THR A 466 -4.15 -11.18 -18.14
N VAL A 467 -4.71 -12.39 -17.94
CA VAL A 467 -4.00 -13.66 -18.09
C VAL A 467 -4.57 -14.45 -19.26
N GLU A 468 -3.74 -14.75 -20.25
CA GLU A 468 -4.13 -15.55 -21.39
C GLU A 468 -4.53 -16.98 -20.98
N PRO A 469 -5.55 -17.57 -21.60
CA PRO A 469 -5.91 -18.96 -21.38
C PRO A 469 -4.83 -19.91 -21.91
N VAL A 470 -4.65 -21.05 -21.25
CA VAL A 470 -3.68 -22.08 -21.68
C VAL A 470 -4.12 -22.81 -22.95
N ALA A 471 -5.43 -22.82 -23.24
CA ALA A 471 -6.01 -23.33 -24.47
C ALA A 471 -7.40 -22.72 -24.68
N LYS A 472 -7.95 -22.90 -25.91
CA LYS A 472 -9.35 -22.62 -26.24
C LYS A 472 -10.00 -23.87 -26.83
N MET A 473 -11.27 -24.09 -26.52
CA MET A 473 -12.07 -25.21 -26.98
C MET A 473 -13.38 -24.73 -27.61
N ASN A 474 -13.94 -25.52 -28.50
CA ASN A 474 -15.21 -25.24 -29.19
C ASN A 474 -16.24 -26.34 -28.88
N PRO A 475 -17.53 -26.11 -29.17
CA PRO A 475 -18.58 -27.11 -28.94
C PRO A 475 -18.24 -28.45 -29.58
N GLY A 476 -18.48 -29.52 -28.82
CA GLY A 476 -18.14 -30.89 -29.20
C GLY A 476 -16.73 -31.34 -28.90
N ASN A 477 -15.81 -30.42 -28.53
CA ASN A 477 -14.49 -30.84 -28.03
C ASN A 477 -14.63 -31.52 -26.66
N GLU A 478 -13.96 -32.65 -26.50
CA GLU A 478 -13.98 -33.42 -25.26
C GLU A 478 -12.69 -33.22 -24.43
N ALA A 479 -12.81 -33.38 -23.12
CA ALA A 479 -11.69 -33.39 -22.17
C ALA A 479 -11.94 -34.42 -21.08
N VAL A 480 -10.85 -34.97 -20.52
CA VAL A 480 -10.86 -35.88 -19.37
C VAL A 480 -10.88 -35.07 -18.08
N VAL A 481 -11.80 -35.38 -17.18
CA VAL A 481 -11.89 -34.73 -15.87
C VAL A 481 -10.89 -35.34 -14.92
N LEU A 482 -10.03 -34.52 -14.34
CA LEU A 482 -9.07 -34.88 -13.30
C LEU A 482 -9.64 -34.60 -11.90
N ALA A 483 -10.32 -33.47 -11.74
CA ALA A 483 -10.96 -33.06 -10.48
C ALA A 483 -12.09 -32.04 -10.72
N LYS A 484 -13.01 -31.94 -9.77
CA LYS A 484 -13.93 -30.80 -9.62
C LYS A 484 -13.44 -29.96 -8.46
N VAL A 485 -13.31 -28.65 -8.68
CA VAL A 485 -12.77 -27.72 -7.69
C VAL A 485 -13.65 -26.48 -7.57
N ALA A 486 -13.63 -25.83 -6.43
CA ALA A 486 -14.28 -24.54 -6.27
C ALA A 486 -13.54 -23.43 -7.04
N GLN A 487 -14.26 -22.40 -7.44
CA GLN A 487 -13.65 -21.16 -7.94
C GLN A 487 -12.69 -20.60 -6.90
N SER A 488 -11.49 -20.20 -7.35
CA SER A 488 -10.49 -19.56 -6.47
C SER A 488 -11.04 -18.26 -5.89
N ASN A 489 -11.00 -18.14 -4.57
CA ASN A 489 -11.48 -17.01 -3.78
C ASN A 489 -10.69 -16.86 -2.47
N ASP A 490 -11.26 -16.16 -1.48
CA ASP A 490 -10.61 -15.98 -0.16
C ASP A 490 -10.55 -17.27 0.68
N TYR A 491 -11.47 -18.21 0.48
CA TYR A 491 -11.47 -19.48 1.23
C TYR A 491 -10.59 -20.54 0.58
N ALA A 492 -10.77 -20.83 -0.71
CA ALA A 492 -9.99 -21.82 -1.44
C ALA A 492 -9.37 -21.21 -2.70
N TRP A 493 -8.13 -21.58 -2.98
CA TRP A 493 -7.42 -20.99 -4.09
C TRP A 493 -6.39 -21.93 -4.72
N VAL A 494 -6.13 -21.70 -6.01
CA VAL A 494 -5.05 -22.31 -6.77
C VAL A 494 -4.17 -21.18 -7.31
N ARG A 495 -2.84 -21.32 -7.19
CA ARG A 495 -1.84 -20.37 -7.74
C ARG A 495 -0.78 -21.12 -8.53
N GLY A 496 -0.31 -20.49 -9.57
CA GLY A 496 0.67 -21.04 -10.51
C GLY A 496 0.08 -21.17 -11.93
N PRO A 497 0.69 -21.96 -12.83
CA PRO A 497 1.95 -22.69 -12.63
C PRO A 497 3.16 -21.76 -12.50
N PHE A 498 4.01 -22.00 -11.51
CA PHE A 498 5.27 -21.28 -11.35
C PHE A 498 6.43 -22.10 -11.90
N THR A 499 7.27 -21.47 -12.70
CA THR A 499 8.54 -22.09 -13.16
C THR A 499 9.59 -22.04 -12.05
N SER A 500 10.59 -22.90 -12.15
CA SER A 500 11.77 -22.87 -11.27
C SER A 500 12.41 -21.48 -11.21
N ALA A 501 12.59 -20.80 -12.34
CA ALA A 501 13.19 -19.46 -12.39
C ALA A 501 12.37 -18.39 -11.66
N GLN A 502 11.05 -18.44 -11.76
CA GLN A 502 10.15 -17.52 -11.04
C GLN A 502 10.25 -17.73 -9.52
N LEU A 503 10.28 -18.97 -9.06
CA LEU A 503 10.41 -19.29 -7.63
C LEU A 503 11.79 -18.93 -7.08
N VAL A 504 12.89 -19.22 -7.82
CA VAL A 504 14.23 -18.77 -7.47
C VAL A 504 14.28 -17.26 -7.27
N LYS A 505 13.75 -16.50 -8.25
CA LYS A 505 13.66 -15.03 -8.15
C LYS A 505 12.83 -14.57 -6.95
N SER A 506 11.73 -15.24 -6.66
CA SER A 506 10.84 -14.88 -5.55
C SER A 506 11.45 -15.14 -4.17
N LEU A 507 12.26 -16.19 -4.03
CA LEU A 507 12.95 -16.56 -2.80
C LEU A 507 14.14 -15.65 -2.47
N GLN A 508 14.78 -15.04 -3.50
CA GLN A 508 15.94 -14.17 -3.31
C GLN A 508 15.66 -13.02 -2.35
N GLY A 509 16.54 -12.84 -1.35
CA GLY A 509 16.43 -11.81 -0.32
C GLY A 509 15.33 -12.02 0.72
N LYS A 510 14.58 -13.14 0.66
CA LYS A 510 13.53 -13.47 1.62
C LYS A 510 13.83 -14.69 2.48
N THR A 511 14.85 -15.46 2.13
CA THR A 511 15.34 -16.62 2.89
C THR A 511 16.69 -16.30 3.54
N THR A 512 16.95 -16.93 4.69
CA THR A 512 18.27 -16.87 5.35
C THR A 512 19.23 -17.93 4.78
N ALA A 513 18.71 -18.96 4.13
CA ALA A 513 19.49 -19.97 3.41
C ALA A 513 19.81 -19.50 1.98
N SER A 514 20.89 -20.02 1.40
CA SER A 514 21.20 -19.80 -0.02
C SER A 514 20.13 -20.41 -0.91
N VAL A 515 19.65 -19.63 -1.87
CA VAL A 515 18.63 -20.09 -2.83
C VAL A 515 19.35 -20.90 -3.94
N PRO A 516 18.89 -22.12 -4.27
CA PRO A 516 19.51 -22.91 -5.34
C PRO A 516 19.32 -22.23 -6.71
N ALA A 517 20.24 -22.48 -7.64
CA ALA A 517 20.17 -21.92 -8.99
C ALA A 517 18.95 -22.41 -9.78
N SER A 518 18.43 -23.60 -9.46
CA SER A 518 17.21 -24.17 -10.03
C SER A 518 16.47 -25.02 -8.99
N ILE A 519 15.14 -25.11 -9.13
CA ILE A 519 14.27 -25.90 -8.25
C ILE A 519 13.69 -27.04 -9.07
N SER A 520 13.99 -28.27 -8.71
CA SER A 520 13.42 -29.50 -9.29
C SER A 520 12.38 -30.13 -8.38
N THR A 521 12.54 -30.00 -7.05
CA THR A 521 11.55 -30.44 -6.04
C THR A 521 11.28 -29.30 -5.07
N LEU A 522 10.01 -29.18 -4.66
CA LEU A 522 9.56 -28.20 -3.67
C LEU A 522 8.48 -28.86 -2.81
N GLU A 523 8.68 -28.90 -1.51
CA GLU A 523 7.84 -29.67 -0.60
C GLU A 523 7.64 -28.94 0.73
N VAL A 524 6.46 -29.09 1.35
CA VAL A 524 6.21 -28.69 2.75
C VAL A 524 6.64 -29.83 3.64
N THR A 525 7.74 -29.65 4.37
CA THR A 525 8.31 -30.72 5.24
C THR A 525 7.89 -30.62 6.70
N LYS A 526 7.41 -29.43 7.13
CA LYS A 526 6.89 -29.25 8.48
C LYS A 526 5.65 -28.37 8.48
N ARG A 527 4.65 -28.79 9.24
CA ARG A 527 3.41 -28.06 9.44
C ARG A 527 3.18 -27.76 10.93
N GLY A 528 2.47 -26.68 11.19
CA GLY A 528 2.04 -26.28 12.52
C GLY A 528 0.69 -26.88 12.91
N PRO A 529 0.16 -26.51 14.08
CA PRO A 529 -1.09 -27.05 14.62
C PRO A 529 -2.32 -26.83 13.73
N SER A 530 -2.36 -25.74 12.94
CA SER A 530 -3.45 -25.46 11.99
C SER A 530 -3.21 -26.05 10.59
N GLY A 531 -2.15 -26.81 10.40
CA GLY A 531 -1.77 -27.36 9.10
C GLY A 531 -0.94 -26.40 8.21
N ARG A 532 -0.68 -25.18 8.67
CA ARG A 532 0.11 -24.18 7.93
C ARG A 532 1.57 -24.60 7.78
N ALA A 533 2.17 -24.25 6.65
CA ALA A 533 3.57 -24.54 6.37
C ALA A 533 4.50 -23.79 7.33
N LEU A 534 5.32 -24.51 8.06
CA LEU A 534 6.40 -24.02 8.93
C LEU A 534 7.78 -24.16 8.27
N GLU A 535 7.91 -25.14 7.38
CA GLU A 535 9.15 -25.36 6.64
C GLU A 535 8.83 -25.81 5.22
N VAL A 536 9.52 -25.21 4.27
CA VAL A 536 9.48 -25.58 2.86
C VAL A 536 10.90 -25.92 2.42
N THR A 537 11.08 -27.06 1.75
CA THR A 537 12.36 -27.50 1.20
C THR A 537 12.36 -27.37 -0.33
N ALA A 538 13.46 -26.89 -0.88
CA ALA A 538 13.74 -26.91 -2.31
C ALA A 538 14.94 -27.82 -2.56
N ASN A 539 14.78 -28.83 -3.42
CA ASN A 539 15.81 -29.86 -3.69
C ASN A 539 16.34 -30.52 -2.41
N GLY A 540 15.46 -30.74 -1.42
CA GLY A 540 15.84 -31.31 -0.13
C GLY A 540 16.50 -30.34 0.86
N GLN A 541 16.76 -29.09 0.47
CA GLN A 541 17.32 -28.05 1.34
C GLN A 541 16.22 -27.16 1.90
N ALA A 542 16.21 -26.93 3.22
CA ALA A 542 15.24 -26.04 3.85
C ALA A 542 15.44 -24.58 3.41
N MET A 543 14.37 -23.93 2.94
CA MET A 543 14.32 -22.52 2.60
C MET A 543 13.88 -21.72 3.83
N THR A 544 14.78 -21.54 4.79
CA THR A 544 14.49 -20.90 6.07
C THR A 544 14.14 -19.43 5.88
N VAL A 545 13.03 -18.98 6.47
CA VAL A 545 12.53 -17.62 6.47
C VAL A 545 12.55 -17.04 7.89
N LYS A 546 12.47 -15.70 8.01
CA LYS A 546 12.46 -15.03 9.33
C LYS A 546 11.22 -15.42 10.16
N TYR A 547 10.06 -15.46 9.52
CA TYR A 547 8.78 -15.88 10.08
C TYR A 547 8.06 -16.76 9.07
N ALA A 548 7.28 -17.74 9.51
CA ALA A 548 6.58 -18.65 8.61
C ALA A 548 5.64 -17.92 7.63
N ASP A 549 4.98 -16.83 8.04
CA ASP A 549 4.13 -16.01 7.14
C ASP A 549 4.91 -15.42 5.96
N THR A 550 6.22 -15.28 6.04
CA THR A 550 7.08 -14.82 4.94
C THR A 550 6.99 -15.72 3.71
N TYR A 551 6.67 -17.02 3.88
CA TYR A 551 6.45 -17.92 2.73
C TYR A 551 5.40 -17.42 1.76
N ARG A 552 4.41 -16.67 2.20
CA ARG A 552 3.43 -16.06 1.30
C ARG A 552 4.11 -15.22 0.21
N SER A 553 4.97 -14.31 0.62
CA SER A 553 5.70 -13.45 -0.32
C SER A 553 6.89 -14.17 -0.98
N ALA A 554 7.55 -15.10 -0.30
CA ALA A 554 8.71 -15.83 -0.81
C ALA A 554 8.37 -16.83 -1.91
N LEU A 555 7.13 -17.34 -1.94
CA LEU A 555 6.66 -18.33 -2.91
C LEU A 555 5.72 -17.74 -3.98
N GLY A 556 5.90 -16.46 -4.33
CA GLY A 556 5.20 -15.86 -5.47
C GLY A 556 3.91 -15.11 -5.11
N GLY A 557 3.72 -14.70 -3.84
CA GLY A 557 2.55 -13.92 -3.41
C GLY A 557 1.33 -14.81 -3.13
N LEU A 558 1.52 -15.86 -2.32
CA LEU A 558 0.44 -16.77 -1.94
C LEU A 558 -0.55 -16.09 -0.96
N PRO A 559 -1.85 -16.38 -1.04
CA PRO A 559 -2.86 -15.79 -0.15
C PRO A 559 -2.66 -16.15 1.32
N SER A 560 -2.21 -17.36 1.64
CA SER A 560 -1.95 -17.83 3.01
C SER A 560 -0.76 -18.80 3.04
N THR A 561 -0.41 -19.29 4.24
CA THR A 561 0.56 -20.39 4.45
C THR A 561 -0.11 -21.76 4.59
N LEU A 562 -1.42 -21.85 4.47
CA LEU A 562 -2.17 -23.10 4.46
C LEU A 562 -2.31 -23.63 3.04
N PHE A 563 -1.30 -24.35 2.55
CA PHE A 563 -1.24 -24.84 1.18
C PHE A 563 -0.52 -26.18 1.05
N ASP A 564 -0.81 -26.85 -0.05
CA ASP A 564 -0.07 -27.98 -0.62
C ASP A 564 0.64 -27.56 -1.91
N ILE A 565 1.72 -28.29 -2.25
CA ILE A 565 2.51 -28.05 -3.45
C ILE A 565 2.40 -29.25 -4.37
N ALA A 566 2.01 -29.02 -5.62
CA ALA A 566 1.94 -30.05 -6.65
C ALA A 566 2.94 -29.73 -7.77
N GLY A 567 3.95 -30.58 -7.93
CA GLY A 567 4.84 -30.54 -9.09
C GLY A 567 4.14 -31.15 -10.32
N THR A 568 4.16 -30.47 -11.46
CA THR A 568 3.47 -30.94 -12.66
C THR A 568 4.30 -31.90 -13.51
N GLY A 569 5.63 -31.88 -13.38
CA GLY A 569 6.55 -32.66 -14.21
C GLY A 569 7.18 -33.87 -13.51
N SER A 570 6.75 -34.21 -12.30
CA SER A 570 7.34 -35.32 -11.53
C SER A 570 6.27 -36.18 -10.85
N TYR A 571 6.59 -37.46 -10.63
CA TYR A 571 5.77 -38.41 -9.89
C TYR A 571 6.64 -39.44 -9.19
N THR A 572 6.13 -40.04 -8.13
CA THR A 572 6.82 -41.06 -7.37
C THR A 572 6.19 -42.42 -7.63
N VAL A 573 7.00 -43.42 -7.88
CA VAL A 573 6.61 -44.82 -8.06
C VAL A 573 7.04 -45.61 -6.84
N LEU A 574 6.11 -46.35 -6.25
CA LEU A 574 6.42 -47.35 -5.22
C LEU A 574 6.75 -48.66 -5.91
N GLY A 575 8.00 -49.12 -5.77
CA GLY A 575 8.48 -50.37 -6.33
C GLY A 575 7.96 -51.60 -5.55
N ALA A 576 8.04 -52.78 -6.18
CA ALA A 576 7.66 -54.05 -5.51
C ALA A 576 8.56 -54.36 -4.31
N ASP A 577 9.72 -53.76 -4.21
CA ASP A 577 10.67 -53.83 -3.09
C ASP A 577 10.32 -52.89 -1.93
N GLY A 578 9.18 -52.18 -2.01
CA GLY A 578 8.76 -51.17 -1.05
C GLY A 578 9.53 -49.85 -1.10
N LYS A 579 10.48 -49.69 -2.05
CA LYS A 579 11.23 -48.46 -2.22
C LYS A 579 10.52 -47.52 -3.18
N THR A 580 10.62 -46.23 -2.90
CA THR A 580 10.09 -45.17 -3.77
C THR A 580 11.17 -44.67 -4.74
N ALA A 581 10.78 -44.45 -6.00
CA ALA A 581 11.63 -43.83 -7.02
C ALA A 581 10.90 -42.64 -7.64
N SER A 582 11.50 -41.45 -7.60
CA SER A 582 10.97 -40.27 -8.30
C SER A 582 11.29 -40.37 -9.79
N LYS A 583 10.30 -40.06 -10.62
CA LYS A 583 10.39 -39.99 -12.06
C LYS A 583 10.02 -38.57 -12.53
N THR A 584 10.60 -38.13 -13.63
CA THR A 584 10.36 -36.81 -14.24
C THR A 584 9.91 -36.95 -15.69
N GLY A 585 9.00 -36.07 -16.09
CA GLY A 585 8.44 -36.04 -17.43
C GLY A 585 7.40 -37.12 -17.72
N SER A 586 6.65 -36.92 -18.78
CA SER A 586 5.62 -37.86 -19.24
C SER A 586 6.14 -38.90 -20.23
N ASN A 587 7.32 -38.68 -20.82
CA ASN A 587 7.90 -39.57 -21.83
C ASN A 587 8.69 -40.74 -21.22
N GLY A 588 8.57 -41.91 -21.85
CA GLY A 588 9.36 -43.07 -21.49
C GLY A 588 8.89 -43.81 -20.24
N ALA A 589 7.73 -43.46 -19.67
CA ALA A 589 7.14 -44.28 -18.61
C ALA A 589 6.77 -45.65 -19.18
N SER A 590 7.29 -46.71 -18.57
CA SER A 590 6.89 -48.08 -18.94
C SER A 590 5.45 -48.34 -18.47
N ILE A 591 4.59 -48.73 -19.38
CA ILE A 591 3.18 -49.07 -19.12
C ILE A 591 3.03 -50.57 -19.36
N LEU A 592 2.56 -51.30 -18.37
CA LEU A 592 2.14 -52.69 -18.54
C LEU A 592 0.61 -52.71 -18.70
N SER A 593 0.15 -53.16 -19.85
CA SER A 593 -1.28 -53.33 -20.16
C SER A 593 -1.60 -54.79 -20.47
N SER A 594 -2.86 -55.09 -20.64
CA SER A 594 -3.34 -56.43 -21.08
C SER A 594 -2.79 -56.84 -22.47
N SER A 595 -2.31 -55.85 -23.26
CA SER A 595 -1.68 -56.05 -24.55
C SER A 595 -0.13 -56.15 -24.50
N GLY A 596 0.46 -56.14 -23.28
CA GLY A 596 1.93 -56.22 -23.10
C GLY A 596 2.55 -54.91 -22.55
N ALA A 597 3.88 -54.93 -22.42
CA ALA A 597 4.65 -53.78 -22.00
C ALA A 597 4.85 -52.79 -23.14
N GLY A 598 4.62 -51.51 -22.87
CA GLY A 598 4.80 -50.39 -23.80
C GLY A 598 5.41 -49.18 -23.08
N ALA A 599 5.84 -48.20 -23.85
CA ALA A 599 6.29 -46.91 -23.32
C ALA A 599 5.23 -45.82 -23.60
N SER A 600 5.06 -44.90 -22.66
CA SER A 600 4.24 -43.72 -22.89
C SER A 600 4.89 -42.81 -23.95
N SER A 601 4.18 -42.46 -24.99
CA SER A 601 4.60 -41.55 -26.06
C SER A 601 3.78 -40.23 -26.03
N GLY A 602 2.92 -40.04 -25.03
CA GLY A 602 2.03 -38.86 -24.97
C GLY A 602 2.68 -37.65 -24.30
N ASN A 603 2.16 -36.47 -24.62
CA ASN A 603 2.59 -35.20 -24.03
C ASN A 603 2.21 -35.06 -22.54
N ALA A 604 1.33 -35.89 -22.03
CA ALA A 604 0.98 -35.98 -20.62
C ALA A 604 0.69 -37.42 -20.19
N LEU A 605 1.00 -37.75 -18.96
CA LEU A 605 0.66 -39.00 -18.28
C LEU A 605 -0.35 -38.67 -17.17
N VAL A 606 -1.40 -39.49 -17.02
CA VAL A 606 -2.28 -39.39 -15.85
C VAL A 606 -1.82 -40.39 -14.80
N VAL A 607 -1.54 -39.88 -13.63
CA VAL A 607 -1.21 -40.68 -12.44
C VAL A 607 -2.39 -40.64 -11.49
N MET A 608 -2.84 -41.83 -11.05
CA MET A 608 -3.88 -41.96 -10.04
C MET A 608 -3.28 -42.41 -8.73
N SER A 609 -3.69 -41.74 -7.65
CA SER A 609 -3.35 -42.14 -6.27
C SER A 609 -4.25 -43.28 -5.79
N GLY A 610 -3.88 -43.90 -4.67
CA GLY A 610 -4.66 -45.03 -4.09
C GLY A 610 -6.07 -44.66 -3.63
N ASP A 611 -6.33 -43.37 -3.38
CA ASP A 611 -7.63 -42.81 -3.04
C ASP A 611 -8.46 -42.37 -4.30
N GLY A 612 -7.94 -42.67 -5.50
CA GLY A 612 -8.64 -42.41 -6.77
C GLY A 612 -8.48 -41.00 -7.31
N GLN A 613 -7.63 -40.14 -6.73
CA GLN A 613 -7.36 -38.82 -7.28
C GLN A 613 -6.45 -38.91 -8.49
N ALA A 614 -6.81 -38.19 -9.56
CA ALA A 614 -6.08 -38.16 -10.81
C ALA A 614 -5.36 -36.82 -11.00
N ARG A 615 -4.09 -36.87 -11.45
CA ARG A 615 -3.38 -35.66 -11.88
C ARG A 615 -2.62 -35.90 -13.18
N ALA A 616 -2.46 -34.85 -13.96
CA ALA A 616 -1.63 -34.88 -15.14
C ALA A 616 -0.16 -34.65 -14.77
N VAL A 617 0.75 -35.43 -15.37
CA VAL A 617 2.20 -35.21 -15.35
C VAL A 617 2.60 -34.74 -16.73
N THR A 618 3.23 -33.57 -16.83
CA THR A 618 3.66 -32.91 -18.05
C THR A 618 5.17 -33.10 -18.26
N GLN A 619 5.67 -32.75 -19.45
CA GLN A 619 7.11 -32.86 -19.73
C GLN A 619 7.94 -31.83 -18.94
N GLY A 620 7.40 -30.61 -18.74
CA GLY A 620 8.08 -29.54 -18.02
C GLY A 620 7.71 -29.50 -16.54
N GLN A 621 8.70 -29.28 -15.67
CA GLN A 621 8.46 -29.09 -14.25
C GLN A 621 7.98 -27.67 -13.97
N THR A 622 6.76 -27.55 -13.45
CA THR A 622 6.24 -26.34 -12.81
C THR A 622 5.56 -26.71 -11.49
N PHE A 623 5.25 -25.70 -10.69
CA PHE A 623 4.68 -25.89 -9.37
C PHE A 623 3.35 -25.17 -9.25
N MET A 624 2.34 -25.92 -8.81
CA MET A 624 1.03 -25.40 -8.45
C MET A 624 0.94 -25.38 -6.93
N PHE A 625 0.37 -24.30 -6.40
CA PHE A 625 0.01 -24.19 -4.99
C PHE A 625 -1.51 -24.26 -4.86
N ILE A 626 -1.99 -25.15 -4.04
CA ILE A 626 -3.42 -25.37 -3.76
C ILE A 626 -3.60 -25.09 -2.29
N GLY A 627 -4.41 -24.10 -1.94
CA GLY A 627 -4.48 -23.67 -0.55
C GLY A 627 -5.84 -23.14 -0.13
N GLN A 628 -5.90 -22.82 1.16
CA GLN A 628 -7.08 -22.27 1.82
C GLN A 628 -6.73 -21.03 2.64
N GLY A 629 -7.72 -20.14 2.80
CA GLY A 629 -7.58 -18.91 3.57
C GLY A 629 -6.86 -17.77 2.82
N ASN A 630 -7.06 -16.55 3.32
CA ASN A 630 -6.45 -15.32 2.80
C ASN A 630 -6.05 -14.42 3.96
N GLY A 631 -4.75 -14.17 4.09
CA GLY A 631 -4.11 -13.46 5.18
C GLY A 631 -3.26 -14.37 6.06
N HIS A 632 -2.84 -13.84 7.20
CA HIS A 632 -2.01 -14.57 8.17
C HIS A 632 -2.79 -15.65 8.96
N GLY A 633 -4.13 -15.52 9.04
CA GLY A 633 -5.03 -16.46 9.72
C GLY A 633 -5.01 -16.43 11.25
N LEU A 634 -4.22 -15.57 11.88
CA LEU A 634 -4.16 -15.42 13.35
C LEU A 634 -5.29 -14.51 13.83
N GLY A 635 -5.93 -14.86 14.95
CA GLY A 635 -7.02 -14.10 15.56
C GLY A 635 -8.32 -14.19 14.76
N LEU A 636 -8.97 -13.06 14.48
CA LEU A 636 -10.27 -13.00 13.83
C LEU A 636 -10.20 -13.35 12.33
N SER A 637 -11.08 -14.26 11.89
CA SER A 637 -11.41 -14.42 10.48
C SER A 637 -12.61 -13.56 10.13
N GLN A 638 -12.46 -12.63 9.18
CA GLN A 638 -13.55 -11.75 8.76
C GLN A 638 -14.72 -12.55 8.13
N TRP A 639 -14.42 -13.45 7.19
CA TRP A 639 -15.44 -14.32 6.60
C TRP A 639 -16.01 -15.31 7.60
N GLY A 640 -15.19 -15.77 8.56
CA GLY A 640 -15.67 -16.61 9.65
C GLY A 640 -16.66 -15.88 10.56
N ALA A 641 -16.38 -14.63 10.91
CA ALA A 641 -17.31 -13.77 11.65
C ALA A 641 -18.60 -13.52 10.88
N LYS A 642 -18.51 -13.28 9.56
CA LYS A 642 -19.68 -13.14 8.68
C LYS A 642 -20.52 -14.42 8.70
N GLY A 643 -19.90 -15.60 8.58
CA GLY A 643 -20.63 -16.87 8.61
C GLY A 643 -21.34 -17.11 9.95
N MET A 644 -20.66 -16.85 11.08
CA MET A 644 -21.29 -16.94 12.41
C MET A 644 -22.45 -15.94 12.59
N ALA A 645 -22.30 -14.72 12.07
CA ALA A 645 -23.39 -13.73 12.10
C ALA A 645 -24.59 -14.15 11.24
N ASP A 646 -24.37 -14.81 10.10
CA ASP A 646 -25.44 -15.42 9.28
C ASP A 646 -26.18 -16.54 10.03
N GLU A 647 -25.47 -17.25 10.92
CA GLU A 647 -26.02 -18.30 11.80
C GLU A 647 -26.74 -17.72 13.03
N GLY A 648 -26.72 -16.39 13.22
CA GLY A 648 -27.44 -15.69 14.29
C GLY A 648 -26.63 -15.45 15.57
N TYR A 649 -25.32 -15.64 15.56
CA TYR A 649 -24.47 -15.26 16.69
C TYR A 649 -24.34 -13.74 16.79
N ASP A 650 -24.39 -13.19 18.02
CA ASP A 650 -24.10 -11.78 18.26
C ASP A 650 -22.59 -11.49 18.20
N TYR A 651 -22.25 -10.21 18.06
CA TYR A 651 -20.85 -9.79 17.93
C TYR A 651 -19.98 -10.14 19.14
N GLN A 652 -20.55 -10.19 20.36
CA GLN A 652 -19.81 -10.54 21.57
C GLN A 652 -19.46 -12.03 21.62
N ALA A 653 -20.38 -12.88 21.22
CA ALA A 653 -20.13 -14.32 21.09
C ALA A 653 -19.06 -14.60 20.03
N ILE A 654 -19.15 -13.90 18.89
CA ILE A 654 -18.16 -14.04 17.78
C ILE A 654 -16.78 -13.58 18.25
N LEU A 655 -16.65 -12.42 18.88
CA LEU A 655 -15.36 -11.93 19.39
C LEU A 655 -14.75 -12.88 20.42
N LYS A 656 -15.54 -13.44 21.35
CA LYS A 656 -15.07 -14.41 22.35
C LYS A 656 -14.67 -15.75 21.73
N HIS A 657 -15.24 -16.12 20.59
CA HIS A 657 -14.83 -17.30 19.84
C HIS A 657 -13.40 -17.17 19.30
N TYR A 658 -13.06 -16.01 18.71
CA TYR A 658 -11.75 -15.79 18.09
C TYR A 658 -10.67 -15.33 19.08
N TYR A 659 -11.03 -14.53 20.08
CA TYR A 659 -10.12 -14.01 21.12
C TYR A 659 -10.44 -14.68 22.45
N GLN A 660 -9.86 -15.85 22.64
CA GLN A 660 -10.11 -16.63 23.85
C GLN A 660 -9.46 -15.97 25.07
N ASN A 661 -10.06 -16.18 26.26
CA ASN A 661 -9.64 -15.54 27.50
C ASN A 661 -9.67 -13.99 27.46
N ALA A 662 -10.50 -13.43 26.58
CA ALA A 662 -10.69 -12.00 26.46
C ALA A 662 -12.09 -11.57 26.94
N THR A 663 -12.19 -10.33 27.35
CA THR A 663 -13.44 -9.65 27.71
C THR A 663 -13.64 -8.43 26.82
N ILE A 664 -14.90 -8.14 26.52
CA ILE A 664 -15.27 -6.92 25.80
C ILE A 664 -15.72 -5.91 26.85
N VAL A 665 -15.09 -4.74 26.87
CA VAL A 665 -15.37 -3.67 27.83
C VAL A 665 -15.45 -2.34 27.12
N LYS A 666 -16.24 -1.41 27.67
CA LYS A 666 -16.32 -0.03 27.18
C LYS A 666 -15.30 0.81 27.94
N GLU A 667 -14.46 1.57 27.23
CA GLU A 667 -13.48 2.53 27.77
C GLU A 667 -13.90 3.97 27.54
#